data_4acdc0a02c5f98a52424ad74f31315a8
#
_entry.id   4acdc0a02c5f98a52424ad74f31315a8
#
_cell.length_a   1.000
_cell.length_b   1.000
_cell.length_c   1.000
_cell.angle_alpha   90.00
_cell.angle_beta   90.00
_cell.angle_gamma   90.00
#
_symmetry.space_group_name_H-M   'P 1'
#
loop_
_entity.id
_entity.type
_entity.pdbx_description
1 polymer ?
#
loop_
_entity_poly.entity_id
_entity_poly.type
_entity_poly.pdbx_seq_one_letter_code
_entity_poly.pdbx_strand_id
1 'polypeptide(L)'
;MLILKLPLCNFADALKLPLLNMIKRLKFVSISLILLFASTIAIQAQPVIHVNQIAFDLLGPKQAIVSFEGDFSGVKKFTLINASNQKISFSSTLKTNGSVEEWFPGRQFYTADFSSFNKPGKYKVDVLFKGKHYTSVSFEIASQALAVNTLPSILDYYKKQRANTAQELEADKKMLLYGSDKRVDVHGGWGDASGDISKYFSHLAYANFMSPQQIPMVTWSMVNATEKIPGLLDELKIKEELKAEALWGADYIMRSLSDEGYFYMTVFSYFKPDASARRIVGLEANSVTTSDYQCAFREGGGMGIASLARISSWGKNGDYQAKQYLKAAEKAYAHLVVNNLKYADDGKENIIDDYCALMAATELWIATDSTYYRDEARKRASNLRGRMTDKGYFISDDKDRPFWHAADAGLPVVALVRYLDKEKENDYRTQTLAVIKKAIDGNLKVAQLVNNPFGYARQYFKFNGKVRDGFFIPHENETGWWWQGENARLSSLATASLLGGRLVYPENSGWGVRKDIALYAEQQLSWILGSNPYSMCFMYGFGEKNVPYMASLFGHGSQKGGISNGVTGKDGNPDGSGIDFKTEAGGNEWRWTEQWIPHAAWFLQALTAIETVNEPEAIVTKEKPLFRVLALAENGGHHIAFTKAARPWLDEFAKKNRFAIDYIENTDKIDEVFLKQYKVVIQLDYPPYAWNPKAVKAFEDYINNGKGGWVGLHHATLLGEFDGYPMWNWFSRFMGNIRFDNYIADFASANVRVEDKLHPVMKGVSPSFKVDKEEWYTYNKSPRLNVKVLANVDESSYQPDSKLKMGDHPVVWINPKVEARNVYIFMGHSPDLLLNKDWKRLVSNSIIWATGQGN
;
A
#
# COMPACT_ATOMS: atom_id res chain seq x y z
N MET A 1 2.35 64.55 15.58
CA MET A 1 2.14 65.87 16.15
C MET A 1 0.78 66.38 15.67
N LEU A 2 -0.23 66.28 16.48
CA LEU A 2 -1.34 67.20 16.64
C LEU A 2 -2.20 66.70 17.82
N ILE A 3 -2.18 67.42 18.86
CA ILE A 3 -2.95 67.31 20.10
C ILE A 3 -4.26 68.05 19.87
N LEU A 4 -5.39 67.44 20.26
CA LEU A 4 -6.62 68.18 20.50
C LEU A 4 -7.19 67.83 21.83
N LYS A 5 -7.07 68.73 22.77
CA LYS A 5 -7.75 68.87 24.06
C LYS A 5 -9.24 69.18 23.85
N LEU A 6 -10.12 68.61 24.62
CA LEU A 6 -11.46 69.18 24.90
C LEU A 6 -11.84 68.97 26.35
N PRO A 7 -12.70 69.82 26.92
CA PRO A 7 -12.61 70.29 28.30
C PRO A 7 -13.56 69.56 29.25
N LEU A 8 -13.18 69.63 30.52
CA LEU A 8 -13.99 69.24 31.70
C LEU A 8 -15.21 70.23 31.84
N CYS A 9 -16.39 69.65 32.07
CA CYS A 9 -17.49 70.33 32.65
C CYS A 9 -17.94 69.64 33.92
N ASN A 10 -17.88 70.31 35.04
CA ASN A 10 -18.41 70.02 36.36
C ASN A 10 -19.91 69.85 36.35
N PHE A 11 -20.49 68.81 36.95
CA PHE A 11 -21.80 68.87 37.55
C PHE A 11 -21.76 68.09 38.88
N ALA A 12 -21.51 68.78 39.97
CA ALA A 12 -21.90 68.43 41.32
C ALA A 12 -23.18 69.18 41.60
N ASP A 13 -24.24 68.48 41.80
CA ASP A 13 -25.40 68.77 42.64
C ASP A 13 -26.64 68.07 42.04
N ALA A 14 -27.02 66.97 42.63
CA ALA A 14 -28.37 66.45 42.82
C ALA A 14 -28.35 64.95 43.24
N LEU A 15 -28.14 64.64 44.49
CA LEU A 15 -28.55 63.37 45.06
C LEU A 15 -28.69 63.45 46.60
N LYS A 16 -29.89 63.82 47.01
CA LYS A 16 -30.41 63.42 48.31
C LYS A 16 -31.78 62.87 48.11
N LEU A 17 -31.92 61.53 48.19
CA LEU A 17 -33.10 60.68 48.50
C LEU A 17 -32.89 59.25 48.07
N PRO A 18 -33.36 58.21 48.69
CA PRO A 18 -33.09 57.80 50.10
C PRO A 18 -32.34 56.42 50.13
N LEU A 19 -31.34 56.35 50.92
CA LEU A 19 -30.44 55.20 51.20
C LEU A 19 -31.12 53.94 51.76
N LEU A 20 -32.38 54.03 52.24
CA LEU A 20 -33.02 52.89 52.97
C LEU A 20 -33.70 51.81 52.08
N ASN A 21 -34.06 52.14 50.85
CA ASN A 21 -34.70 51.12 49.98
C ASN A 21 -33.65 50.38 49.10
N MET A 22 -32.44 50.88 49.00
CA MET A 22 -31.34 50.25 48.26
C MET A 22 -30.71 49.06 49.02
N ILE A 23 -30.66 49.17 50.39
CA ILE A 23 -30.10 48.09 51.24
C ILE A 23 -30.97 46.81 51.24
N LYS A 24 -32.32 46.94 51.16
CA LYS A 24 -33.22 45.80 51.05
C LYS A 24 -33.21 45.15 49.68
N ARG A 25 -33.03 45.90 48.57
CA ARG A 25 -32.85 45.30 47.21
C ARG A 25 -31.48 44.69 47.04
N LEU A 26 -30.39 45.21 47.64
CA LEU A 26 -29.08 44.57 47.57
C LEU A 26 -29.01 43.24 48.31
N LYS A 27 -29.72 43.07 49.45
CA LYS A 27 -29.75 41.75 50.14
C LYS A 27 -30.54 40.70 49.38
N PHE A 28 -31.57 41.07 48.60
CA PHE A 28 -32.31 40.10 47.78
C PHE A 28 -31.54 39.74 46.50
N VAL A 29 -30.83 40.68 45.89
CA VAL A 29 -29.98 40.46 44.72
C VAL A 29 -28.74 39.64 45.08
N SER A 30 -28.15 39.88 46.26
CA SER A 30 -26.99 39.07 46.75
C SER A 30 -27.38 37.61 47.09
N ILE A 31 -28.57 37.37 47.62
CA ILE A 31 -29.03 35.99 47.91
C ILE A 31 -29.41 35.28 46.60
N SER A 32 -29.98 35.97 45.58
CA SER A 32 -30.24 35.41 44.26
C SER A 32 -28.99 35.18 43.47
N LEU A 33 -27.93 36.02 43.58
CA LEU A 33 -26.61 35.74 42.98
C LEU A 33 -25.84 34.59 43.68
N ILE A 34 -25.99 34.45 45.03
CA ILE A 34 -25.38 33.33 45.72
C ILE A 34 -26.09 32.02 45.39
N LEU A 35 -27.39 32.01 45.18
CA LEU A 35 -28.16 30.86 44.67
C LEU A 35 -27.94 30.59 43.19
N LEU A 36 -27.59 31.59 42.37
CA LEU A 36 -27.16 31.37 40.96
C LEU A 36 -25.68 30.88 40.86
N PHE A 37 -24.84 31.21 41.81
CA PHE A 37 -23.45 30.69 41.89
C PHE A 37 -23.35 29.33 42.59
N ALA A 38 -24.37 28.87 43.29
CA ALA A 38 -24.40 27.52 43.90
C ALA A 38 -24.91 26.46 42.94
N SER A 39 -25.37 26.79 41.73
CA SER A 39 -25.52 25.87 40.62
C SER A 39 -24.35 25.98 39.66
N THR A 40 -23.13 25.92 40.16
CA THR A 40 -22.03 25.32 39.40
C THR A 40 -22.48 23.89 39.15
N ILE A 41 -23.10 23.66 38.00
CA ILE A 41 -23.19 22.32 37.45
C ILE A 41 -21.74 21.89 37.44
N ALA A 42 -21.36 21.09 38.46
CA ALA A 42 -20.10 20.34 38.35
C ALA A 42 -20.30 19.51 37.09
N ILE A 43 -19.73 19.96 36.00
CA ILE A 43 -19.61 19.14 34.77
C ILE A 43 -18.91 17.90 35.24
N GLN A 44 -19.74 16.88 35.56
CA GLN A 44 -19.22 15.64 36.09
C GLN A 44 -18.32 15.07 34.98
N ALA A 45 -17.03 14.93 35.27
CA ALA A 45 -16.07 14.39 34.32
C ALA A 45 -16.63 13.08 33.73
N GLN A 46 -16.67 12.98 32.43
CA GLN A 46 -17.21 11.84 31.69
C GLN A 46 -16.07 11.06 31.02
N PRO A 47 -16.17 9.72 30.95
CA PRO A 47 -15.24 8.94 30.19
C PRO A 47 -15.24 9.35 28.71
N VAL A 48 -14.07 9.53 28.13
CA VAL A 48 -13.88 9.72 26.67
C VAL A 48 -13.17 8.49 26.12
N ILE A 49 -13.70 7.94 25.03
CA ILE A 49 -13.14 6.74 24.38
C ILE A 49 -12.51 7.16 23.07
N HIS A 50 -11.19 7.05 23.02
CA HIS A 50 -10.35 7.35 21.85
C HIS A 50 -10.11 6.05 21.07
N VAL A 51 -10.47 6.01 19.82
CA VAL A 51 -10.36 4.80 18.98
C VAL A 51 -10.07 5.19 17.52
N ASN A 52 -9.43 4.30 16.80
CA ASN A 52 -9.38 4.38 15.32
C ASN A 52 -10.82 4.43 14.79
N GLN A 53 -11.16 5.51 14.10
CA GLN A 53 -12.53 5.82 13.66
C GLN A 53 -12.86 5.22 12.28
N ILE A 54 -11.95 4.47 11.68
CA ILE A 54 -12.15 3.87 10.36
C ILE A 54 -12.29 2.35 10.50
N ALA A 55 -11.17 1.66 10.74
CA ALA A 55 -11.17 0.21 10.72
C ALA A 55 -9.96 -0.40 11.43
N PHE A 56 -10.12 -1.64 11.86
CA PHE A 56 -9.05 -2.53 12.29
C PHE A 56 -9.03 -3.79 11.42
N ASP A 57 -7.84 -4.24 11.09
CA ASP A 57 -7.68 -5.51 10.40
C ASP A 57 -8.01 -6.69 11.32
N LEU A 58 -8.65 -7.71 10.75
CA LEU A 58 -9.19 -8.85 11.49
C LEU A 58 -8.14 -9.55 12.37
N LEU A 59 -6.94 -9.75 11.83
CA LEU A 59 -5.84 -10.44 12.51
C LEU A 59 -4.80 -9.49 13.13
N GLY A 60 -4.96 -8.18 12.97
CA GLY A 60 -4.10 -7.16 13.56
C GLY A 60 -4.40 -6.89 15.04
N PRO A 61 -3.52 -6.18 15.75
CA PRO A 61 -3.80 -5.63 17.06
C PRO A 61 -4.99 -4.66 17.01
N LYS A 62 -5.77 -4.58 18.10
CA LYS A 62 -6.97 -3.74 18.19
C LYS A 62 -7.12 -3.20 19.60
N GLN A 63 -6.97 -1.89 19.76
CA GLN A 63 -7.06 -1.22 21.05
C GLN A 63 -7.87 0.08 20.98
N ALA A 64 -8.49 0.45 22.08
CA ALA A 64 -9.02 1.79 22.33
C ALA A 64 -8.48 2.30 23.67
N ILE A 65 -8.39 3.62 23.82
CA ILE A 65 -7.96 4.26 25.05
C ILE A 65 -9.16 4.97 25.66
N VAL A 66 -9.40 4.71 26.95
CA VAL A 66 -10.41 5.41 27.74
C VAL A 66 -9.71 6.41 28.63
N SER A 67 -10.04 7.70 28.52
CA SER A 67 -9.52 8.74 29.40
C SER A 67 -10.61 9.25 30.35
N PHE A 68 -10.19 9.62 31.56
CA PHE A 68 -11.07 10.12 32.57
C PHE A 68 -10.36 11.08 33.54
N GLU A 69 -11.05 12.16 33.94
CA GLU A 69 -10.57 13.07 34.96
C GLU A 69 -11.36 12.82 36.25
N GLY A 70 -10.66 12.35 37.32
CA GLY A 70 -11.25 11.99 38.60
C GLY A 70 -11.18 10.49 38.93
N ASP A 71 -12.02 10.04 39.87
CA ASP A 71 -12.03 8.63 40.29
C ASP A 71 -12.81 7.73 39.32
N PHE A 72 -12.08 6.86 38.65
CA PHE A 72 -12.59 5.85 37.71
C PHE A 72 -12.33 4.41 38.21
N SER A 73 -11.84 4.25 39.43
CA SER A 73 -11.38 2.98 40.00
C SER A 73 -12.46 1.88 40.03
N GLY A 74 -13.73 2.25 40.04
CA GLY A 74 -14.88 1.32 40.02
C GLY A 74 -15.14 0.67 38.62
N VAL A 75 -14.58 1.21 37.55
CA VAL A 75 -14.81 0.70 36.20
C VAL A 75 -13.69 -0.26 35.81
N LYS A 76 -14.01 -1.54 35.74
CA LYS A 76 -13.03 -2.62 35.49
C LYS A 76 -13.20 -3.29 34.13
N LYS A 77 -14.30 -3.02 33.40
CA LYS A 77 -14.67 -3.72 32.17
C LYS A 77 -15.07 -2.77 31.06
N PHE A 78 -14.84 -3.21 29.85
CA PHE A 78 -15.43 -2.64 28.65
C PHE A 78 -16.13 -3.74 27.83
N THR A 79 -17.01 -3.34 26.92
CA THR A 79 -17.67 -4.26 25.98
C THR A 79 -17.50 -3.74 24.54
N LEU A 80 -17.50 -4.66 23.56
CA LEU A 80 -17.77 -4.33 22.18
C LEU A 80 -19.24 -4.55 21.89
N ILE A 81 -19.89 -3.51 21.42
CA ILE A 81 -21.28 -3.54 20.98
C ILE A 81 -21.30 -3.57 19.45
N ASN A 82 -22.05 -4.52 18.89
CA ASN A 82 -22.32 -4.50 17.46
C ASN A 82 -23.18 -3.30 17.10
N ALA A 83 -22.68 -2.44 16.19
CA ALA A 83 -23.32 -1.16 15.88
C ALA A 83 -24.72 -1.30 15.22
N SER A 84 -24.98 -2.43 14.52
CA SER A 84 -26.24 -2.65 13.80
C SER A 84 -27.38 -3.14 14.70
N ASN A 85 -27.08 -4.02 15.69
CA ASN A 85 -28.11 -4.66 16.53
C ASN A 85 -27.99 -4.37 18.02
N GLN A 86 -27.02 -3.55 18.42
CA GLN A 86 -26.75 -3.10 19.79
C GLN A 86 -26.46 -4.26 20.79
N LYS A 87 -26.12 -5.46 20.30
CA LYS A 87 -25.78 -6.61 21.15
C LYS A 87 -24.30 -6.60 21.53
N ILE A 88 -24.03 -7.00 22.77
CA ILE A 88 -22.66 -7.22 23.23
C ILE A 88 -22.06 -8.40 22.46
N SER A 89 -20.91 -8.18 21.83
CA SER A 89 -20.19 -9.16 21.04
C SER A 89 -18.92 -9.66 21.73
N PHE A 90 -18.34 -8.83 22.63
CA PHE A 90 -17.13 -9.14 23.38
C PHE A 90 -17.11 -8.35 24.69
N SER A 91 -16.44 -8.88 25.71
CA SER A 91 -16.22 -8.19 27.00
C SER A 91 -14.84 -8.55 27.54
N SER A 92 -14.14 -7.55 28.05
CA SER A 92 -12.83 -7.76 28.71
C SER A 92 -12.59 -6.69 29.77
N THR A 93 -11.42 -6.76 30.43
CA THR A 93 -11.02 -5.83 31.48
C THR A 93 -10.26 -4.64 30.90
N LEU A 94 -10.46 -3.46 31.51
CA LEU A 94 -9.61 -2.28 31.26
C LEU A 94 -8.29 -2.43 32.00
N LYS A 95 -7.19 -2.14 31.31
CA LYS A 95 -5.85 -2.08 31.89
C LYS A 95 -5.50 -0.63 32.19
N THR A 96 -5.09 -0.33 33.44
CA THR A 96 -4.64 1.01 33.84
C THR A 96 -3.29 1.34 33.22
N ASN A 97 -3.15 2.53 32.64
CA ASN A 97 -1.91 3.05 32.03
C ASN A 97 -1.37 4.29 32.76
N GLY A 98 -2.05 4.79 33.80
CA GLY A 98 -1.64 6.00 34.51
C GLY A 98 -1.93 7.29 33.74
N SER A 99 -1.25 8.36 34.12
CA SER A 99 -1.34 9.71 33.53
C SER A 99 -0.14 10.05 32.66
N VAL A 100 -0.31 11.03 31.77
CA VAL A 100 0.78 11.72 31.07
C VAL A 100 0.70 13.18 31.48
N GLU A 101 1.38 13.51 32.59
CA GLU A 101 1.24 14.80 33.27
C GLU A 101 1.61 16.01 32.39
N GLU A 102 2.59 15.85 31.49
CA GLU A 102 2.97 16.91 30.55
C GLU A 102 1.91 17.21 29.48
N TRP A 103 0.93 16.26 29.25
CA TRP A 103 -0.13 16.46 28.28
C TRP A 103 -1.39 17.04 28.94
N PHE A 104 -1.93 16.29 29.93
CA PHE A 104 -3.16 16.66 30.62
C PHE A 104 -3.06 16.28 32.10
N PRO A 105 -2.63 17.22 32.97
CA PRO A 105 -2.46 16.95 34.40
C PRO A 105 -3.73 16.36 35.04
N GLY A 106 -3.54 15.29 35.79
CA GLY A 106 -4.64 14.62 36.52
C GLY A 106 -5.55 13.72 35.70
N ARG A 107 -5.39 13.66 34.40
CA ARG A 107 -6.15 12.76 33.51
C ARG A 107 -5.55 11.36 33.55
N GLN A 108 -6.38 10.37 33.87
CA GLN A 108 -6.00 8.94 33.86
C GLN A 108 -6.41 8.29 32.56
N PHE A 109 -5.59 7.31 32.10
CA PHE A 109 -5.81 6.56 30.87
C PHE A 109 -5.88 5.06 31.13
N TYR A 110 -6.73 4.38 30.36
CA TYR A 110 -6.97 2.94 30.46
C TYR A 110 -7.00 2.34 29.04
N THR A 111 -6.43 1.17 28.86
CA THR A 111 -6.47 0.43 27.58
C THR A 111 -7.62 -0.56 27.59
N ALA A 112 -8.47 -0.49 26.58
CA ALA A 112 -9.44 -1.51 26.18
C ALA A 112 -8.81 -2.33 25.04
N ASP A 113 -8.27 -3.50 25.35
CA ASP A 113 -7.65 -4.40 24.37
C ASP A 113 -8.64 -5.47 23.91
N PHE A 114 -8.97 -5.45 22.64
CA PHE A 114 -9.84 -6.42 21.97
C PHE A 114 -9.15 -7.14 20.81
N SER A 115 -7.81 -7.22 20.83
CA SER A 115 -7.01 -7.89 19.78
C SER A 115 -7.41 -9.35 19.55
N SER A 116 -7.90 -10.04 20.57
CA SER A 116 -8.39 -11.43 20.47
C SER A 116 -9.75 -11.58 19.79
N PHE A 117 -10.46 -10.47 19.56
CA PHE A 117 -11.78 -10.51 18.91
C PHE A 117 -11.64 -10.47 17.38
N ASN A 118 -12.06 -11.55 16.70
CA ASN A 118 -11.84 -11.77 15.27
C ASN A 118 -13.16 -12.05 14.51
N LYS A 119 -14.23 -11.32 14.84
CA LYS A 119 -15.50 -11.42 14.09
C LYS A 119 -15.67 -10.16 13.22
N PRO A 120 -15.85 -10.31 11.90
CA PRO A 120 -16.12 -9.16 11.02
C PRO A 120 -17.40 -8.44 11.39
N GLY A 121 -17.42 -7.12 11.20
CA GLY A 121 -18.60 -6.28 11.43
C GLY A 121 -18.27 -4.86 11.86
N LYS A 122 -19.30 -4.07 12.15
CA LYS A 122 -19.18 -2.71 12.71
C LYS A 122 -19.45 -2.72 14.21
N TYR A 123 -18.56 -2.08 14.96
CA TYR A 123 -18.57 -2.14 16.42
C TYR A 123 -18.33 -0.77 17.05
N LYS A 124 -18.68 -0.67 18.32
CA LYS A 124 -18.35 0.43 19.23
C LYS A 124 -17.75 -0.14 20.51
N VAL A 125 -16.82 0.55 21.11
CA VAL A 125 -16.40 0.28 22.50
C VAL A 125 -17.38 0.96 23.44
N ASP A 126 -17.85 0.25 24.46
CA ASP A 126 -18.77 0.74 25.49
C ASP A 126 -18.19 0.55 26.88
N VAL A 127 -18.37 1.56 27.72
CA VAL A 127 -17.98 1.57 29.13
C VAL A 127 -19.15 2.01 29.97
N LEU A 128 -19.51 1.21 30.99
CA LEU A 128 -20.54 1.55 31.96
C LEU A 128 -19.91 2.31 33.14
N PHE A 129 -20.27 3.57 33.34
CA PHE A 129 -19.83 4.41 34.44
C PHE A 129 -21.00 5.06 35.18
N LYS A 130 -21.10 4.84 36.48
CA LYS A 130 -22.20 5.36 37.34
C LYS A 130 -23.60 5.11 36.77
N GLY A 131 -23.84 3.91 36.24
CA GLY A 131 -25.13 3.51 35.65
C GLY A 131 -25.44 4.06 34.27
N LYS A 132 -24.54 4.84 33.66
CA LYS A 132 -24.67 5.38 32.30
C LYS A 132 -23.66 4.76 31.35
N HIS A 133 -24.11 4.45 30.13
CA HIS A 133 -23.30 3.95 29.05
C HIS A 133 -22.59 5.08 28.29
N TYR A 134 -21.29 4.93 28.05
CA TYR A 134 -20.46 5.81 27.24
C TYR A 134 -19.84 5.00 26.10
N THR A 135 -20.15 5.39 24.88
CA THR A 135 -19.71 4.64 23.69
C THR A 135 -18.74 5.44 22.82
N SER A 136 -17.83 4.74 22.19
CA SER A 136 -17.01 5.31 21.11
C SER A 136 -17.84 5.59 19.86
N VAL A 137 -17.25 6.28 18.88
CA VAL A 137 -17.68 6.23 17.48
C VAL A 137 -17.61 4.79 16.96
N SER A 138 -18.30 4.50 15.85
CA SER A 138 -18.27 3.17 15.24
C SER A 138 -17.03 3.00 14.35
N PHE A 139 -16.49 1.77 14.33
CA PHE A 139 -15.40 1.34 13.47
C PHE A 139 -15.70 -0.04 12.87
N GLU A 140 -15.01 -0.36 11.80
CA GLU A 140 -15.10 -1.66 11.15
C GLU A 140 -14.01 -2.63 11.65
N ILE A 141 -14.31 -3.92 11.73
CA ILE A 141 -13.34 -5.01 11.83
C ILE A 141 -13.59 -5.93 10.65
N ALA A 142 -12.62 -6.07 9.75
CA ALA A 142 -12.69 -7.01 8.64
C ALA A 142 -11.27 -7.36 8.14
N SER A 143 -11.18 -8.31 7.22
CA SER A 143 -9.90 -8.61 6.54
C SER A 143 -9.50 -7.40 5.69
N GLN A 144 -8.22 -6.97 5.79
CA GLN A 144 -7.66 -5.86 5.01
C GLN A 144 -8.46 -4.53 5.12
N ALA A 145 -9.25 -4.41 6.20
CA ALA A 145 -10.26 -3.35 6.32
C ALA A 145 -9.66 -1.95 6.23
N LEU A 146 -8.47 -1.75 6.81
CA LEU A 146 -7.82 -0.44 6.79
C LEU A 146 -7.42 -0.06 5.35
N ALA A 147 -6.79 -0.97 4.62
CA ALA A 147 -6.36 -0.75 3.25
C ALA A 147 -7.56 -0.60 2.29
N VAL A 148 -8.56 -1.47 2.38
CA VAL A 148 -9.78 -1.43 1.55
C VAL A 148 -10.52 -0.10 1.70
N ASN A 149 -10.63 0.43 2.92
CA ASN A 149 -11.35 1.68 3.18
C ASN A 149 -10.54 2.92 2.78
N THR A 150 -9.21 2.88 2.71
CA THR A 150 -8.39 4.11 2.60
C THR A 150 -7.59 4.22 1.30
N LEU A 151 -7.07 3.12 0.73
CA LEU A 151 -6.22 3.18 -0.49
C LEU A 151 -6.86 3.90 -1.68
N PRO A 152 -8.15 3.66 -2.04
CA PRO A 152 -8.76 4.39 -3.15
C PRO A 152 -8.79 5.90 -2.92
N SER A 153 -9.07 6.32 -1.67
CA SER A 153 -9.13 7.75 -1.33
C SER A 153 -7.75 8.41 -1.28
N ILE A 154 -6.70 7.67 -0.88
CA ILE A 154 -5.31 8.15 -0.94
C ILE A 154 -4.90 8.40 -2.40
N LEU A 155 -5.25 7.49 -3.31
CA LEU A 155 -5.00 7.68 -4.73
C LEU A 155 -5.76 8.91 -5.28
N ASP A 156 -7.04 9.06 -4.93
CA ASP A 156 -7.84 10.22 -5.33
C ASP A 156 -7.27 11.53 -4.79
N TYR A 157 -6.75 11.52 -3.55
CA TYR A 157 -6.03 12.68 -2.99
C TYR A 157 -4.87 13.10 -3.87
N TYR A 158 -3.97 12.18 -4.26
CA TYR A 158 -2.85 12.53 -5.13
C TYR A 158 -3.29 13.02 -6.51
N LYS A 159 -4.31 12.41 -7.12
CA LYS A 159 -4.86 12.89 -8.39
C LYS A 159 -5.36 14.33 -8.29
N LYS A 160 -5.95 14.72 -7.16
CA LYS A 160 -6.43 16.07 -6.91
C LYS A 160 -5.31 17.06 -6.56
N GLN A 161 -4.20 16.54 -6.04
CA GLN A 161 -3.02 17.32 -5.68
C GLN A 161 -2.07 17.56 -6.87
N ARG A 162 -2.35 16.99 -8.05
CA ARG A 162 -1.56 17.22 -9.26
C ARG A 162 -1.48 18.72 -9.61
N ALA A 163 -0.25 19.20 -9.86
CA ALA A 163 -0.03 20.53 -10.43
C ALA A 163 -0.37 20.50 -11.92
N ASN A 164 -1.66 20.53 -12.25
CA ASN A 164 -2.17 20.33 -13.61
C ASN A 164 -3.27 21.31 -14.05
N THR A 165 -3.51 22.39 -13.31
CA THR A 165 -4.37 23.48 -13.81
C THR A 165 -3.74 24.11 -15.06
N ALA A 166 -4.55 24.68 -15.93
CA ALA A 166 -4.03 25.31 -17.15
C ALA A 166 -2.97 26.38 -16.87
N GLN A 167 -3.14 27.17 -15.79
CA GLN A 167 -2.20 28.21 -15.36
C GLN A 167 -0.88 27.59 -14.87
N GLU A 168 -0.93 26.53 -14.06
CA GLU A 168 0.27 25.83 -13.59
C GLU A 168 1.04 25.20 -14.74
N LEU A 169 0.37 24.48 -15.64
CA LEU A 169 1.01 23.84 -16.78
C LEU A 169 1.68 24.84 -17.73
N GLU A 170 1.05 25.97 -17.97
CA GLU A 170 1.65 27.03 -18.80
C GLU A 170 2.90 27.65 -18.14
N ALA A 171 2.81 27.97 -16.84
CA ALA A 171 3.91 28.51 -16.08
C ALA A 171 5.09 27.50 -15.96
N ASP A 172 4.78 26.24 -15.64
CA ASP A 172 5.78 25.21 -15.41
C ASP A 172 6.58 24.79 -16.65
N LYS A 173 5.98 24.90 -17.85
CA LYS A 173 6.69 24.67 -19.13
C LYS A 173 7.75 25.71 -19.45
N LYS A 174 7.77 26.81 -18.74
CA LYS A 174 8.69 27.94 -18.95
C LYS A 174 9.21 28.51 -17.63
N MET A 175 9.43 27.61 -16.63
CA MET A 175 9.81 28.01 -15.29
C MET A 175 11.18 28.68 -15.29
N LEU A 176 11.26 29.85 -14.66
CA LEU A 176 12.47 30.66 -14.57
C LEU A 176 13.35 30.17 -13.42
N LEU A 177 14.67 30.04 -13.66
CA LEU A 177 15.63 29.81 -12.59
C LEU A 177 15.88 31.12 -11.83
N TYR A 178 15.99 31.00 -10.50
CA TYR A 178 16.31 32.14 -9.64
C TYR A 178 17.70 32.73 -10.01
N GLY A 179 17.80 34.01 -10.09
CA GLY A 179 19.05 34.70 -10.42
C GLY A 179 19.52 34.56 -11.88
N SER A 180 18.66 34.10 -12.79
CA SER A 180 18.98 33.82 -14.19
C SER A 180 17.79 34.07 -15.10
N ASP A 181 18.03 34.32 -16.39
CA ASP A 181 17.00 34.40 -17.43
C ASP A 181 16.71 33.01 -18.08
N LYS A 182 17.41 31.95 -17.65
CA LYS A 182 17.22 30.61 -18.17
C LYS A 182 15.84 30.07 -17.73
N ARG A 183 15.14 29.49 -18.70
CA ARG A 183 13.86 28.81 -18.48
C ARG A 183 13.96 27.35 -18.78
N VAL A 184 13.25 26.56 -18.00
CA VAL A 184 13.21 25.08 -18.12
C VAL A 184 11.76 24.61 -18.02
N ASP A 185 11.51 23.42 -18.56
CA ASP A 185 10.23 22.72 -18.44
C ASP A 185 10.26 21.77 -17.24
N VAL A 186 9.43 22.08 -16.24
CA VAL A 186 9.24 21.27 -15.03
C VAL A 186 7.75 21.07 -14.75
N HIS A 187 6.93 20.89 -15.82
CA HIS A 187 5.51 20.65 -15.65
C HIS A 187 5.22 19.26 -15.05
N GLY A 188 4.09 19.14 -14.37
CA GLY A 188 3.68 17.92 -13.68
C GLY A 188 4.04 17.92 -12.20
N GLY A 189 4.07 16.75 -11.59
CA GLY A 189 4.25 16.59 -10.15
C GLY A 189 3.02 17.00 -9.33
N TRP A 190 3.20 17.10 -8.03
CA TRP A 190 2.14 17.45 -7.09
C TRP A 190 2.49 18.72 -6.34
N GLY A 191 1.48 19.54 -6.01
CA GLY A 191 1.60 20.60 -5.02
C GLY A 191 2.01 20.01 -3.67
N ASP A 192 2.77 20.75 -2.89
CA ASP A 192 3.36 20.33 -1.62
C ASP A 192 2.30 19.93 -0.59
N ALA A 193 1.31 20.79 -0.42
CA ALA A 193 0.33 20.69 0.64
C ALA A 193 -1.02 21.28 0.22
N SER A 194 -2.04 21.09 1.03
CA SER A 194 -3.38 21.63 0.75
C SER A 194 -3.44 23.17 0.72
N GLY A 195 -2.46 23.86 1.30
CA GLY A 195 -2.37 25.31 1.34
C GLY A 195 -1.33 25.93 0.41
N ASP A 196 -0.50 25.12 -0.26
CA ASP A 196 0.61 25.59 -1.09
C ASP A 196 0.67 24.90 -2.45
N ILE A 197 1.12 25.64 -3.46
CA ILE A 197 1.32 25.17 -4.84
C ILE A 197 2.80 25.03 -5.19
N SER A 198 3.70 25.14 -4.22
CA SER A 198 5.12 24.83 -4.41
C SER A 198 5.29 23.34 -4.70
N LYS A 199 6.38 22.97 -5.36
CA LYS A 199 6.75 21.58 -5.64
C LYS A 199 8.17 21.34 -5.16
N TYR A 200 8.35 20.31 -4.30
CA TYR A 200 9.62 20.03 -3.66
C TYR A 200 10.14 18.64 -3.99
N PHE A 201 11.45 18.54 -4.19
CA PHE A 201 12.17 17.25 -4.07
C PHE A 201 12.34 16.89 -2.59
N SER A 202 12.78 17.85 -1.78
CA SER A 202 12.72 17.78 -0.32
C SER A 202 12.45 19.14 0.28
N HIS A 203 11.90 19.19 1.48
CA HIS A 203 11.53 20.43 2.16
C HIS A 203 12.66 20.94 3.06
N LEU A 204 13.67 21.57 2.47
CA LEU A 204 14.86 22.00 3.18
C LEU A 204 14.66 23.25 4.05
N ALA A 205 13.61 24.05 3.79
CA ALA A 205 13.45 25.46 4.19
C ALA A 205 13.72 25.82 5.65
N TYR A 206 13.55 24.90 6.60
CA TYR A 206 13.57 25.23 8.02
C TYR A 206 14.44 24.33 8.88
N ALA A 207 14.99 23.29 8.30
CA ALA A 207 15.81 22.36 9.03
C ALA A 207 16.76 21.64 8.09
N ASN A 208 17.86 22.26 7.78
CA ASN A 208 18.91 21.75 6.89
C ASN A 208 19.29 20.32 7.18
N PHE A 209 19.16 19.91 8.43
CA PHE A 209 19.39 18.55 8.89
C PHE A 209 18.31 17.55 8.45
N MET A 210 17.04 17.96 8.38
CA MET A 210 15.95 17.01 8.22
C MET A 210 15.59 16.68 6.76
N SER A 211 15.71 17.62 5.86
CA SER A 211 15.41 17.45 4.41
C SER A 211 14.30 16.42 4.12
N PRO A 212 13.05 16.60 4.62
CA PRO A 212 11.96 15.65 4.41
C PRO A 212 11.75 15.35 2.92
N GLN A 213 11.79 14.08 2.55
CA GLN A 213 11.65 13.63 1.16
C GLN A 213 10.21 13.79 0.68
N GLN A 214 10.00 14.35 -0.52
CA GLN A 214 8.66 14.65 -1.03
C GLN A 214 8.34 13.95 -2.36
N ILE A 215 8.25 14.66 -3.47
CA ILE A 215 7.81 14.10 -4.76
C ILE A 215 8.54 12.81 -5.14
N PRO A 216 9.87 12.70 -5.00
CA PRO A 216 10.56 11.44 -5.24
C PRO A 216 10.12 10.30 -4.33
N MET A 217 9.90 10.58 -3.03
CA MET A 217 9.42 9.58 -2.07
C MET A 217 7.98 9.14 -2.36
N VAL A 218 7.10 10.08 -2.71
CA VAL A 218 5.73 9.78 -3.15
C VAL A 218 5.75 8.85 -4.36
N THR A 219 6.57 9.16 -5.36
CA THR A 219 6.73 8.36 -6.58
C THR A 219 7.21 6.94 -6.22
N TRP A 220 8.30 6.83 -5.46
CA TRP A 220 8.84 5.54 -5.02
C TRP A 220 7.81 4.73 -4.23
N SER A 221 7.01 5.39 -3.38
CA SER A 221 5.96 4.76 -2.58
C SER A 221 4.87 4.12 -3.43
N MET A 222 4.43 4.80 -4.48
CA MET A 222 3.43 4.27 -5.41
C MET A 222 3.98 3.10 -6.24
N VAL A 223 5.24 3.18 -6.67
CA VAL A 223 5.93 2.07 -7.35
C VAL A 223 6.00 0.85 -6.43
N ASN A 224 6.43 1.06 -5.17
CA ASN A 224 6.54 -0.01 -4.19
C ASN A 224 5.19 -0.68 -3.90
N ALA A 225 4.12 0.09 -3.69
CA ALA A 225 2.78 -0.45 -3.46
C ALA A 225 2.29 -1.27 -4.67
N THR A 226 2.47 -0.75 -5.88
CA THR A 226 2.09 -1.45 -7.11
C THR A 226 2.78 -2.80 -7.26
N GLU A 227 4.04 -2.92 -6.83
CA GLU A 227 4.81 -4.15 -6.93
C GLU A 227 4.57 -5.12 -5.76
N LYS A 228 4.28 -4.61 -4.57
CA LYS A 228 4.20 -5.43 -3.35
C LYS A 228 2.80 -5.92 -3.02
N ILE A 229 1.74 -5.21 -3.45
CA ILE A 229 0.34 -5.57 -3.17
C ILE A 229 -0.53 -5.55 -4.44
N PRO A 230 -0.06 -6.16 -5.57
CA PRO A 230 -0.76 -6.10 -6.85
C PRO A 230 -2.14 -6.77 -6.81
N GLY A 231 -2.32 -7.83 -6.03
CA GLY A 231 -3.59 -8.55 -5.89
C GLY A 231 -4.67 -7.69 -5.23
N LEU A 232 -4.35 -7.06 -4.10
CA LEU A 232 -5.26 -6.14 -3.43
C LEU A 232 -5.63 -4.94 -4.33
N LEU A 233 -4.65 -4.38 -5.04
CA LEU A 233 -4.90 -3.25 -5.96
C LEU A 233 -5.80 -3.65 -7.15
N ASP A 234 -5.70 -4.90 -7.64
CA ASP A 234 -6.59 -5.45 -8.66
C ASP A 234 -8.01 -5.66 -8.12
N GLU A 235 -8.18 -6.18 -6.90
CA GLU A 235 -9.47 -6.31 -6.21
C GLU A 235 -10.17 -4.96 -6.03
N LEU A 236 -9.41 -3.94 -5.64
CA LEU A 236 -9.89 -2.57 -5.50
C LEU A 236 -10.08 -1.85 -6.85
N LYS A 237 -9.63 -2.44 -7.96
CA LYS A 237 -9.68 -1.89 -9.33
C LYS A 237 -8.93 -0.56 -9.49
N ILE A 238 -7.88 -0.33 -8.72
CA ILE A 238 -7.08 0.91 -8.74
C ILE A 238 -5.63 0.70 -9.21
N LYS A 239 -5.22 -0.52 -9.53
CA LYS A 239 -3.82 -0.83 -9.88
C LYS A 239 -3.31 -0.02 -11.08
N GLU A 240 -4.07 0.01 -12.19
CA GLU A 240 -3.65 0.76 -13.38
C GLU A 240 -3.67 2.28 -13.15
N GLU A 241 -4.56 2.75 -12.29
CA GLU A 241 -4.61 4.17 -11.91
C GLU A 241 -3.43 4.55 -11.02
N LEU A 242 -3.05 3.69 -10.06
CA LEU A 242 -1.87 3.90 -9.21
C LEU A 242 -0.57 3.86 -10.03
N LYS A 243 -0.49 2.96 -11.03
CA LYS A 243 0.63 2.96 -12.00
C LYS A 243 0.71 4.27 -12.79
N ALA A 244 -0.44 4.77 -13.26
CA ALA A 244 -0.48 6.04 -13.99
C ALA A 244 -0.07 7.22 -13.09
N GLU A 245 -0.42 7.18 -11.80
CA GLU A 245 -0.01 8.18 -10.82
C GLU A 245 1.50 8.13 -10.53
N ALA A 246 2.06 6.92 -10.38
CA ALA A 246 3.50 6.74 -10.24
C ALA A 246 4.30 7.25 -11.46
N LEU A 247 3.78 7.00 -12.67
CA LEU A 247 4.38 7.52 -13.91
C LEU A 247 4.29 9.05 -14.00
N TRP A 248 3.19 9.66 -13.55
CA TRP A 248 3.06 11.12 -13.45
C TRP A 248 4.18 11.74 -12.60
N GLY A 249 4.50 11.12 -11.46
CA GLY A 249 5.62 11.53 -10.61
C GLY A 249 6.98 11.31 -11.27
N ALA A 250 7.19 10.15 -11.89
CA ALA A 250 8.44 9.83 -12.57
C ALA A 250 8.72 10.78 -13.76
N ASP A 251 7.69 11.15 -14.51
CA ASP A 251 7.80 12.11 -15.61
C ASP A 251 8.19 13.51 -15.12
N TYR A 252 7.68 13.95 -13.96
CA TYR A 252 8.12 15.18 -13.32
C TYR A 252 9.59 15.11 -12.88
N ILE A 253 10.02 13.99 -12.26
CA ILE A 253 11.42 13.78 -11.87
C ILE A 253 12.33 13.83 -13.09
N MET A 254 11.92 13.25 -14.21
CA MET A 254 12.66 13.32 -15.48
C MET A 254 12.83 14.76 -15.98
N ARG A 255 11.77 15.57 -15.97
CA ARG A 255 11.80 16.98 -16.39
C ARG A 255 12.63 17.85 -15.45
N SER A 256 12.70 17.46 -14.18
CA SER A 256 13.52 18.16 -13.19
C SER A 256 15.02 17.86 -13.29
N LEU A 257 15.43 16.92 -14.13
CA LEU A 257 16.84 16.60 -14.36
C LEU A 257 17.48 17.59 -15.34
N SER A 258 18.52 18.29 -14.90
CA SER A 258 19.28 19.19 -15.73
C SER A 258 20.12 18.46 -16.78
N ASP A 259 20.55 19.22 -17.80
CA ASP A 259 21.51 18.69 -18.79
C ASP A 259 22.86 18.32 -18.16
N GLU A 260 23.21 18.91 -17.03
CA GLU A 260 24.45 18.63 -16.30
C GLU A 260 24.35 17.36 -15.45
N GLY A 261 23.16 16.95 -14.99
CA GLY A 261 22.91 15.73 -14.24
C GLY A 261 22.44 15.91 -12.80
N TYR A 262 22.20 17.12 -12.33
CA TYR A 262 21.52 17.37 -11.04
C TYR A 262 20.03 17.57 -11.24
N PHE A 263 19.25 17.35 -10.18
CA PHE A 263 17.81 17.69 -10.16
C PHE A 263 17.63 19.09 -9.60
N TYR A 264 16.61 19.80 -10.12
CA TYR A 264 16.16 21.08 -9.55
C TYR A 264 15.38 20.81 -8.26
N MET A 265 15.77 21.53 -7.18
CA MET A 265 15.29 21.27 -5.81
C MET A 265 13.82 21.65 -5.62
N THR A 266 13.46 22.87 -5.95
CA THR A 266 12.16 23.46 -5.56
C THR A 266 11.60 24.38 -6.63
N VAL A 267 10.33 24.18 -6.97
CA VAL A 267 9.51 25.22 -7.63
C VAL A 267 8.74 25.93 -6.53
N PHE A 268 9.15 27.14 -6.16
CA PHE A 268 8.65 27.85 -4.99
C PHE A 268 7.61 28.91 -5.36
N SER A 269 6.48 28.93 -4.64
CA SER A 269 5.35 29.81 -4.88
C SER A 269 5.49 31.21 -4.26
N TYR A 270 6.44 31.39 -3.34
CA TYR A 270 6.52 32.56 -2.48
C TYR A 270 5.21 32.82 -1.73
N PHE A 271 4.42 31.79 -1.49
CA PHE A 271 3.08 31.85 -0.88
C PHE A 271 2.13 32.83 -1.59
N LYS A 272 2.25 32.97 -2.93
CA LYS A 272 1.44 33.84 -3.77
C LYS A 272 0.49 33.02 -4.64
N PRO A 273 -0.72 33.54 -4.91
CA PRO A 273 -1.71 32.89 -5.76
C PRO A 273 -1.43 33.03 -7.26
N ASP A 274 -0.22 33.30 -7.69
CA ASP A 274 0.19 33.46 -9.08
C ASP A 274 1.19 32.37 -9.48
N ALA A 275 0.75 31.40 -10.29
CA ALA A 275 1.59 30.33 -10.79
C ALA A 275 2.80 30.85 -11.58
N SER A 276 2.68 32.02 -12.26
CA SER A 276 3.76 32.64 -13.05
C SER A 276 4.84 33.30 -12.19
N ALA A 277 4.50 33.64 -10.94
CA ALA A 277 5.44 34.19 -9.98
C ALA A 277 6.43 33.15 -9.41
N ARG A 278 6.11 31.84 -9.54
CA ARG A 278 6.98 30.77 -9.06
C ARG A 278 8.33 30.76 -9.76
N ARG A 279 9.34 30.29 -9.04
CA ARG A 279 10.73 30.16 -9.55
C ARG A 279 11.35 28.86 -9.08
N ILE A 280 12.28 28.32 -9.82
CA ILE A 280 13.18 27.29 -9.34
C ILE A 280 14.23 27.96 -8.46
N VAL A 281 14.32 27.51 -7.21
CA VAL A 281 15.17 28.11 -6.16
C VAL A 281 15.92 27.03 -5.39
N GLY A 282 17.06 27.40 -4.80
CA GLY A 282 17.55 26.84 -3.56
C GLY A 282 16.80 27.53 -2.42
N LEU A 283 16.39 26.78 -1.42
CA LEU A 283 15.57 27.28 -0.32
C LEU A 283 16.26 26.99 1.02
N GLU A 284 16.59 28.04 1.73
CA GLU A 284 17.20 27.99 3.05
C GLU A 284 16.19 28.28 4.16
N ALA A 285 16.64 28.22 5.41
CA ALA A 285 15.84 28.57 6.59
C ALA A 285 15.16 29.94 6.44
N ASN A 286 13.95 30.07 7.00
CA ASN A 286 13.10 31.27 6.89
C ASN A 286 12.71 31.62 5.44
N SER A 287 12.64 30.66 4.53
CA SER A 287 12.27 30.80 3.13
C SER A 287 13.18 31.77 2.35
N VAL A 288 14.45 31.84 2.75
CA VAL A 288 15.46 32.57 1.98
C VAL A 288 15.72 31.80 0.68
N THR A 289 15.61 32.51 -0.45
CA THR A 289 15.81 31.93 -1.79
C THR A 289 17.15 32.26 -2.36
N THR A 290 17.83 31.25 -2.92
CA THR A 290 19.15 31.32 -3.50
C THR A 290 19.20 30.73 -4.91
N SER A 291 20.34 30.84 -5.58
CA SER A 291 20.62 30.16 -6.86
C SER A 291 21.18 28.72 -6.68
N ASP A 292 21.30 28.25 -5.44
CA ASP A 292 21.82 26.92 -5.11
C ASP A 292 20.71 25.87 -5.15
N TYR A 293 20.08 25.73 -6.31
CA TYR A 293 18.91 24.89 -6.56
C TYR A 293 19.28 23.44 -7.02
N GLN A 294 20.51 23.03 -6.88
CA GLN A 294 20.97 21.68 -7.20
C GLN A 294 20.73 20.74 -6.02
N CYS A 295 20.02 19.64 -6.25
CA CYS A 295 19.82 18.63 -5.20
C CYS A 295 21.09 17.86 -4.90
N ALA A 296 21.53 17.80 -3.64
CA ALA A 296 22.37 16.75 -3.10
C ALA A 296 21.59 15.43 -2.95
N PHE A 297 22.27 14.32 -2.56
CA PHE A 297 21.56 13.07 -2.25
C PHE A 297 20.45 13.29 -1.23
N ARG A 298 20.73 14.02 -0.14
CA ARG A 298 19.79 14.33 0.95
C ARG A 298 18.58 15.15 0.51
N GLU A 299 18.72 15.96 -0.51
CA GLU A 299 17.70 16.93 -0.92
C GLU A 299 16.73 16.38 -1.98
N GLY A 300 16.51 15.09 -1.95
CA GLY A 300 15.63 14.38 -2.89
C GLY A 300 16.36 13.80 -4.09
N GLY A 301 17.64 14.13 -4.32
CA GLY A 301 18.42 13.60 -5.43
C GLY A 301 18.54 12.07 -5.37
N GLY A 302 18.84 11.51 -4.19
CA GLY A 302 18.93 10.06 -4.00
C GLY A 302 17.61 9.33 -4.24
N MET A 303 16.51 9.85 -3.69
CA MET A 303 15.18 9.26 -3.89
C MET A 303 14.67 9.45 -5.33
N GLY A 304 15.03 10.53 -6.01
CA GLY A 304 14.74 10.72 -7.43
C GLY A 304 15.40 9.66 -8.30
N ILE A 305 16.69 9.39 -8.07
CA ILE A 305 17.43 8.30 -8.72
C ILE A 305 16.78 6.95 -8.44
N ALA A 306 16.46 6.67 -7.16
CA ALA A 306 15.83 5.42 -6.76
C ALA A 306 14.48 5.19 -7.46
N SER A 307 13.65 6.23 -7.56
CA SER A 307 12.34 6.16 -8.22
C SER A 307 12.49 5.88 -9.71
N LEU A 308 13.38 6.58 -10.41
CA LEU A 308 13.61 6.39 -11.85
C LEU A 308 14.23 5.01 -12.16
N ALA A 309 15.20 4.57 -11.35
CA ALA A 309 15.82 3.25 -11.51
C ALA A 309 14.79 2.12 -11.31
N ARG A 310 13.94 2.23 -10.31
CA ARG A 310 12.93 1.19 -10.01
C ARG A 310 11.84 1.12 -11.07
N ILE A 311 11.24 2.25 -11.45
CA ILE A 311 10.17 2.30 -12.45
C ILE A 311 10.64 1.90 -13.85
N SER A 312 11.94 1.99 -14.14
CA SER A 312 12.53 1.53 -15.41
C SER A 312 12.32 0.04 -15.68
N SER A 313 12.02 -0.75 -14.64
CA SER A 313 11.68 -2.18 -14.78
C SER A 313 10.27 -2.43 -15.31
N TRP A 314 9.42 -1.42 -15.37
CA TRP A 314 8.03 -1.57 -15.82
C TRP A 314 7.94 -1.62 -17.35
N GLY A 315 7.08 -2.50 -17.88
CA GLY A 315 6.79 -2.58 -19.32
C GLY A 315 5.91 -1.43 -19.84
N LYS A 316 5.25 -0.67 -18.94
CA LYS A 316 4.44 0.51 -19.25
C LYS A 316 5.29 1.76 -19.08
N ASN A 317 5.21 2.67 -20.06
CA ASN A 317 5.92 3.94 -20.09
C ASN A 317 4.95 5.08 -19.75
N GLY A 318 5.51 6.17 -19.18
CA GLY A 318 4.86 7.50 -19.14
C GLY A 318 5.15 8.30 -20.40
N ASP A 319 5.52 9.56 -20.25
CA ASP A 319 5.99 10.40 -21.36
C ASP A 319 7.37 9.97 -21.87
N TYR A 320 8.11 9.20 -21.05
CA TYR A 320 9.43 8.66 -21.37
C TYR A 320 9.41 7.13 -21.37
N GLN A 321 10.33 6.54 -22.14
CA GLN A 321 10.51 5.10 -22.20
C GLN A 321 11.33 4.59 -21.00
N ALA A 322 11.14 3.31 -20.64
CA ALA A 322 11.87 2.66 -19.53
C ALA A 322 13.39 2.87 -19.56
N LYS A 323 14.00 2.76 -20.76
CA LYS A 323 15.44 3.01 -20.94
C LYS A 323 15.86 4.46 -20.65
N GLN A 324 14.97 5.43 -20.85
CA GLN A 324 15.25 6.84 -20.59
C GLN A 324 15.25 7.11 -19.08
N TYR A 325 14.30 6.52 -18.34
CA TYR A 325 14.29 6.59 -16.86
C TYR A 325 15.58 6.01 -16.27
N LEU A 326 16.00 4.82 -16.72
CA LEU A 326 17.25 4.21 -16.24
C LEU A 326 18.46 5.07 -16.56
N LYS A 327 18.61 5.53 -17.81
CA LYS A 327 19.72 6.39 -18.21
C LYS A 327 19.78 7.70 -17.43
N ALA A 328 18.63 8.28 -17.11
CA ALA A 328 18.53 9.48 -16.28
C ALA A 328 18.99 9.20 -14.84
N ALA A 329 18.56 8.07 -14.26
CA ALA A 329 19.01 7.63 -12.94
C ALA A 329 20.52 7.43 -12.87
N GLU A 330 21.11 6.74 -13.87
CA GLU A 330 22.55 6.52 -13.97
C GLU A 330 23.33 7.84 -14.12
N LYS A 331 22.84 8.75 -14.98
CA LYS A 331 23.43 10.09 -15.18
C LYS A 331 23.43 10.90 -13.89
N ALA A 332 22.29 10.95 -13.19
CA ALA A 332 22.16 11.69 -11.93
C ALA A 332 23.06 11.09 -10.83
N TYR A 333 23.13 9.76 -10.73
CA TYR A 333 23.98 9.08 -9.77
C TYR A 333 25.46 9.41 -9.99
N ALA A 334 25.94 9.28 -11.24
CA ALA A 334 27.32 9.61 -11.61
C ALA A 334 27.66 11.08 -11.30
N HIS A 335 26.73 11.99 -11.54
CA HIS A 335 26.91 13.41 -11.23
C HIS A 335 27.00 13.67 -9.71
N LEU A 336 26.11 13.07 -8.91
CA LEU A 336 26.09 13.28 -7.46
C LEU A 336 27.25 12.61 -6.72
N VAL A 337 27.78 11.49 -7.20
CA VAL A 337 29.00 10.90 -6.61
C VAL A 337 30.17 11.90 -6.58
N VAL A 338 30.23 12.79 -7.57
CA VAL A 338 31.31 13.81 -7.69
C VAL A 338 30.93 15.11 -6.99
N ASN A 339 29.66 15.52 -7.04
CA ASN A 339 29.25 16.88 -6.67
C ASN A 339 28.44 16.96 -5.35
N ASN A 340 28.14 15.85 -4.69
CA ASN A 340 27.25 15.84 -3.52
C ASN A 340 27.67 16.84 -2.43
N LEU A 341 28.95 16.84 -2.05
CA LEU A 341 29.50 17.74 -1.03
C LEU A 341 29.42 19.24 -1.42
N LYS A 342 29.43 19.53 -2.72
CA LYS A 342 29.29 20.91 -3.20
C LYS A 342 27.86 21.41 -3.09
N TYR A 343 26.88 20.49 -3.19
CA TYR A 343 25.46 20.81 -3.14
C TYR A 343 24.89 20.71 -1.72
N ALA A 344 25.54 19.93 -0.85
CA ALA A 344 25.16 19.89 0.55
C ALA A 344 25.39 21.25 1.23
N ASP A 345 24.38 21.78 1.90
CA ASP A 345 24.36 23.12 2.52
C ASP A 345 25.51 23.38 3.51
N ASP A 346 25.98 22.34 4.19
CA ASP A 346 27.10 22.40 5.16
C ASP A 346 28.45 21.84 4.61
N GLY A 347 28.48 21.40 3.35
CA GLY A 347 29.64 20.80 2.71
C GLY A 347 30.05 19.44 3.26
N LYS A 348 29.18 18.76 4.03
CA LYS A 348 29.41 17.45 4.65
C LYS A 348 28.27 16.49 4.37
N GLU A 349 28.59 15.19 4.34
CA GLU A 349 27.53 14.17 4.31
C GLU A 349 27.03 13.86 5.72
N ASN A 350 25.73 13.60 5.84
CA ASN A 350 25.09 13.15 7.06
C ASN A 350 24.30 11.85 6.82
N ILE A 351 23.53 11.38 7.79
CA ILE A 351 22.75 10.15 7.68
C ILE A 351 21.75 10.18 6.51
N ILE A 352 21.22 11.37 6.16
CA ILE A 352 20.23 11.52 5.09
C ILE A 352 20.88 11.22 3.73
N ASP A 353 22.10 11.72 3.50
CA ASP A 353 22.88 11.34 2.32
C ASP A 353 23.07 9.82 2.26
N ASP A 354 23.45 9.21 3.39
CA ASP A 354 23.73 7.78 3.42
C ASP A 354 22.51 6.94 3.07
N TYR A 355 21.32 7.20 3.64
CA TYR A 355 20.16 6.38 3.32
C TYR A 355 19.54 6.71 1.95
N CYS A 356 19.58 7.97 1.51
CA CYS A 356 19.10 8.35 0.18
C CYS A 356 20.01 7.79 -0.91
N ALA A 357 21.35 7.87 -0.73
CA ALA A 357 22.31 7.27 -1.67
C ALA A 357 22.26 5.73 -1.62
N LEU A 358 21.99 5.12 -0.46
CA LEU A 358 21.77 3.68 -0.37
C LEU A 358 20.54 3.25 -1.18
N MET A 359 19.44 3.97 -1.08
CA MET A 359 18.24 3.71 -1.89
C MET A 359 18.56 3.82 -3.38
N ALA A 360 19.25 4.89 -3.81
CA ALA A 360 19.66 5.10 -5.18
C ALA A 360 20.56 3.96 -5.72
N ALA A 361 21.64 3.66 -5.01
CA ALA A 361 22.57 2.61 -5.40
C ALA A 361 21.92 1.22 -5.41
N THR A 362 21.03 0.93 -4.45
CA THR A 362 20.33 -0.35 -4.37
C THR A 362 19.38 -0.54 -5.56
N GLU A 363 18.57 0.48 -5.88
CA GLU A 363 17.64 0.37 -7.01
C GLU A 363 18.38 0.31 -8.35
N LEU A 364 19.48 1.05 -8.53
CA LEU A 364 20.35 0.92 -9.69
C LEU A 364 21.02 -0.48 -9.75
N TRP A 365 21.46 -1.03 -8.63
CA TRP A 365 21.98 -2.40 -8.58
C TRP A 365 20.92 -3.43 -8.97
N ILE A 366 19.69 -3.26 -8.50
CA ILE A 366 18.57 -4.15 -8.87
C ILE A 366 18.28 -4.05 -10.37
N ALA A 367 18.24 -2.84 -10.92
CA ALA A 367 17.89 -2.58 -12.32
C ALA A 367 18.97 -3.04 -13.31
N THR A 368 20.26 -2.94 -12.94
CA THR A 368 21.39 -3.15 -13.86
C THR A 368 22.21 -4.40 -13.58
N ASP A 369 22.13 -4.96 -12.38
CA ASP A 369 23.01 -6.02 -11.83
C ASP A 369 24.50 -5.64 -11.81
N SER A 370 24.83 -4.35 -11.91
CA SER A 370 26.18 -3.83 -11.96
C SER A 370 26.92 -3.97 -10.62
N THR A 371 28.15 -4.47 -10.67
CA THR A 371 29.04 -4.57 -9.51
C THR A 371 29.41 -3.21 -8.94
N TYR A 372 29.50 -2.17 -9.76
CA TYR A 372 29.73 -0.80 -9.33
C TYR A 372 28.63 -0.32 -8.35
N TYR A 373 27.36 -0.45 -8.72
CA TYR A 373 26.25 -0.05 -7.83
C TYR A 373 26.11 -0.97 -6.61
N ARG A 374 26.49 -2.26 -6.73
CA ARG A 374 26.59 -3.16 -5.57
C ARG A 374 27.58 -2.61 -4.55
N ASP A 375 28.78 -2.25 -5.00
CA ASP A 375 29.87 -1.82 -4.11
C ASP A 375 29.54 -0.46 -3.47
N GLU A 376 28.90 0.45 -4.20
CA GLU A 376 28.37 1.71 -3.66
C GLU A 376 27.25 1.46 -2.65
N ALA A 377 26.31 0.54 -2.91
CA ALA A 377 25.27 0.17 -1.94
C ALA A 377 25.88 -0.44 -0.65
N ARG A 378 26.87 -1.31 -0.78
CA ARG A 378 27.62 -1.88 0.36
C ARG A 378 28.31 -0.80 1.20
N LYS A 379 28.94 0.16 0.54
CA LYS A 379 29.58 1.32 1.18
C LYS A 379 28.55 2.14 1.98
N ARG A 380 27.43 2.53 1.37
CA ARG A 380 26.38 3.31 2.03
C ARG A 380 25.69 2.53 3.16
N ALA A 381 25.43 1.24 2.99
CA ALA A 381 24.94 0.38 4.06
C ALA A 381 25.94 0.27 5.22
N SER A 382 27.24 0.22 4.93
CA SER A 382 28.30 0.24 5.96
C SER A 382 28.31 1.54 6.75
N ASN A 383 28.15 2.70 6.08
CA ASN A 383 28.04 3.99 6.75
C ASN A 383 26.88 4.01 7.74
N LEU A 384 25.68 3.59 7.30
CA LEU A 384 24.49 3.51 8.17
C LEU A 384 24.73 2.57 9.38
N ARG A 385 25.38 1.42 9.16
CA ARG A 385 25.71 0.50 10.26
C ARG A 385 26.64 1.16 11.28
N GLY A 386 27.64 1.92 10.83
CA GLY A 386 28.56 2.65 11.67
C GLY A 386 27.92 3.76 12.52
N ARG A 387 26.75 4.24 12.14
CA ARG A 387 25.99 5.25 12.88
C ARG A 387 25.16 4.70 14.04
N MET A 388 25.01 3.37 14.16
CA MET A 388 24.16 2.75 15.16
C MET A 388 24.80 2.78 16.56
N THR A 389 24.12 3.35 17.54
CA THR A 389 24.53 3.38 18.95
C THR A 389 24.08 2.13 19.73
N ASP A 390 24.65 1.94 20.92
CA ASP A 390 24.21 0.86 21.82
C ASP A 390 22.81 1.08 22.42
N LYS A 391 22.31 2.31 22.42
CA LYS A 391 20.94 2.64 22.85
C LYS A 391 19.89 2.35 21.75
N GLY A 392 20.31 2.03 20.51
CA GLY A 392 19.44 1.67 19.40
C GLY A 392 18.90 2.85 18.58
N TYR A 393 19.55 4.00 18.65
CA TYR A 393 19.31 5.11 17.73
C TYR A 393 20.53 5.34 16.83
N PHE A 394 20.32 5.93 15.67
CA PHE A 394 21.41 6.33 14.77
C PHE A 394 21.97 7.70 15.16
N ILE A 395 23.26 7.91 14.94
CA ILE A 395 23.89 9.23 14.96
C ILE A 395 23.66 9.91 13.60
N SER A 396 23.18 11.15 13.64
CA SER A 396 22.82 11.87 12.42
C SER A 396 24.02 12.45 11.65
N ASP A 397 24.98 13.00 12.39
CA ASP A 397 26.13 13.75 11.85
C ASP A 397 27.40 13.61 12.69
N ASP A 398 28.39 14.42 12.41
CA ASP A 398 29.70 14.47 13.11
C ASP A 398 29.62 15.11 14.51
N LYS A 399 28.45 15.59 14.94
CA LYS A 399 28.23 16.28 16.25
C LYS A 399 27.59 15.37 17.29
N ASP A 400 27.65 14.05 17.11
CA ASP A 400 27.02 13.03 17.99
C ASP A 400 25.52 13.29 18.25
N ARG A 401 24.84 13.90 17.31
CA ARG A 401 23.41 14.20 17.41
C ARG A 401 22.60 12.95 17.10
N PRO A 402 21.67 12.54 17.99
CA PRO A 402 20.73 11.49 17.65
C PRO A 402 19.95 11.84 16.40
N PHE A 403 19.79 10.85 15.53
CA PHE A 403 18.91 11.00 14.37
C PHE A 403 17.46 11.03 14.82
N TRP A 404 16.85 12.17 14.61
CA TRP A 404 15.44 12.39 14.79
C TRP A 404 14.90 13.07 13.53
N HIS A 405 13.69 12.71 13.10
CA HIS A 405 13.17 13.22 11.84
C HIS A 405 11.66 13.40 11.90
N ALA A 406 11.14 14.51 11.38
CA ALA A 406 9.71 14.85 11.41
C ALA A 406 8.87 14.05 10.40
N ALA A 407 9.49 13.46 9.37
CA ALA A 407 8.82 12.66 8.36
C ALA A 407 9.47 11.27 8.21
N ASP A 408 10.76 11.22 7.87
CA ASP A 408 11.44 10.04 7.34
C ASP A 408 12.20 9.23 8.42
N ALA A 409 11.76 9.27 9.69
CA ALA A 409 12.44 8.62 10.81
C ALA A 409 12.65 7.11 10.62
N GLY A 410 11.79 6.45 9.87
CA GLY A 410 11.92 5.03 9.52
C GLY A 410 12.77 4.74 8.30
N LEU A 411 13.10 5.75 7.47
CA LEU A 411 13.76 5.54 6.17
C LEU A 411 15.16 4.88 6.27
N PRO A 412 16.00 5.14 7.28
CA PRO A 412 17.26 4.41 7.44
C PRO A 412 17.06 2.88 7.50
N VAL A 413 16.06 2.42 8.26
CA VAL A 413 15.73 0.98 8.36
C VAL A 413 15.12 0.47 7.06
N VAL A 414 14.21 1.23 6.43
CA VAL A 414 13.59 0.86 5.15
C VAL A 414 14.66 0.72 4.06
N ALA A 415 15.65 1.61 4.01
CA ALA A 415 16.76 1.54 3.06
C ALA A 415 17.62 0.28 3.29
N LEU A 416 17.93 -0.05 4.55
CA LEU A 416 18.66 -1.27 4.89
C LEU A 416 17.86 -2.54 4.52
N VAL A 417 16.54 -2.55 4.74
CA VAL A 417 15.66 -3.66 4.33
C VAL A 417 15.68 -3.80 2.80
N ARG A 418 15.54 -2.69 2.08
CA ARG A 418 15.56 -2.71 0.61
C ARG A 418 16.90 -3.19 0.07
N TYR A 419 18.01 -2.80 0.69
CA TYR A 419 19.34 -3.33 0.37
C TYR A 419 19.41 -4.86 0.56
N LEU A 420 18.84 -5.39 1.65
CA LEU A 420 18.80 -6.84 1.92
C LEU A 420 17.94 -7.63 0.91
N ASP A 421 17.02 -7.01 0.18
CA ASP A 421 16.30 -7.68 -0.92
C ASP A 421 17.28 -8.16 -2.02
N LYS A 422 18.37 -7.43 -2.26
CA LYS A 422 19.38 -7.76 -3.30
C LYS A 422 20.65 -8.38 -2.76
N GLU A 423 21.14 -8.00 -1.57
CA GLU A 423 22.37 -8.51 -0.98
C GLU A 423 22.23 -10.01 -0.62
N LYS A 424 23.21 -10.83 -1.02
CA LYS A 424 23.23 -12.29 -0.77
C LYS A 424 24.40 -12.75 0.08
N GLU A 425 25.44 -11.92 0.23
CA GLU A 425 26.62 -12.26 1.01
C GLU A 425 26.31 -12.27 2.51
N ASN A 426 26.60 -13.39 3.18
CA ASN A 426 26.22 -13.62 4.57
C ASN A 426 26.76 -12.58 5.54
N ASP A 427 27.99 -12.15 5.38
CA ASP A 427 28.62 -11.19 6.30
C ASP A 427 27.92 -9.81 6.27
N TYR A 428 27.65 -9.29 5.07
CA TYR A 428 26.91 -8.03 4.91
C TYR A 428 25.49 -8.14 5.44
N ARG A 429 24.82 -9.28 5.17
CA ARG A 429 23.46 -9.54 5.66
C ARG A 429 23.42 -9.61 7.19
N THR A 430 24.29 -10.39 7.81
CA THR A 430 24.33 -10.60 9.27
C THR A 430 24.55 -9.27 10.00
N GLN A 431 25.54 -8.48 9.56
CA GLN A 431 25.81 -7.17 10.14
C GLN A 431 24.62 -6.19 9.98
N THR A 432 23.96 -6.21 8.83
CA THR A 432 22.82 -5.33 8.55
C THR A 432 21.60 -5.72 9.38
N LEU A 433 21.30 -7.03 9.50
CA LEU A 433 20.22 -7.54 10.36
C LEU A 433 20.44 -7.18 11.83
N ALA A 434 21.68 -7.23 12.30
CA ALA A 434 22.01 -6.83 13.68
C ALA A 434 21.68 -5.34 13.94
N VAL A 435 21.94 -4.46 13.00
CA VAL A 435 21.60 -3.02 13.09
C VAL A 435 20.08 -2.80 13.01
N ILE A 436 19.38 -3.46 12.10
CA ILE A 436 17.91 -3.39 12.02
C ILE A 436 17.30 -3.84 13.36
N LYS A 437 17.81 -4.95 13.93
CA LYS A 437 17.36 -5.45 15.23
C LYS A 437 17.55 -4.41 16.33
N LYS A 438 18.75 -3.81 16.42
CA LYS A 438 19.03 -2.75 17.39
C LYS A 438 18.11 -1.54 17.25
N ALA A 439 17.84 -1.08 16.03
CA ALA A 439 16.96 0.05 15.77
C ALA A 439 15.52 -0.23 16.24
N ILE A 440 14.99 -1.42 15.93
CA ILE A 440 13.63 -1.81 16.35
C ILE A 440 13.55 -1.93 17.87
N ASP A 441 14.48 -2.64 18.50
CA ASP A 441 14.53 -2.79 19.96
C ASP A 441 14.67 -1.41 20.65
N GLY A 442 15.47 -0.50 20.07
CA GLY A 442 15.63 0.87 20.56
C GLY A 442 14.33 1.68 20.49
N ASN A 443 13.60 1.63 19.40
CA ASN A 443 12.31 2.32 19.23
C ASN A 443 11.26 1.80 20.22
N LEU A 444 11.16 0.49 20.40
CA LEU A 444 10.26 -0.10 21.40
C LEU A 444 10.64 0.31 22.82
N LYS A 445 11.93 0.29 23.14
CA LYS A 445 12.44 0.64 24.46
C LYS A 445 12.17 2.11 24.80
N VAL A 446 12.49 3.05 23.91
CA VAL A 446 12.31 4.48 24.17
C VAL A 446 10.83 4.84 24.33
N ALA A 447 9.92 4.17 23.60
CA ALA A 447 8.49 4.37 23.73
C ALA A 447 7.92 3.94 25.10
N GLN A 448 8.63 3.08 25.83
CA GLN A 448 8.23 2.52 27.12
C GLN A 448 8.92 3.17 28.34
N LEU A 449 9.80 4.18 28.13
CA LEU A 449 10.51 4.83 29.24
C LEU A 449 9.60 5.65 30.16
N VAL A 450 8.42 6.02 29.68
CA VAL A 450 7.41 6.79 30.42
C VAL A 450 6.02 6.19 30.20
N ASN A 451 5.02 6.62 30.99
CA ASN A 451 3.64 6.30 30.71
C ASN A 451 3.25 6.81 29.31
N ASN A 452 2.81 5.90 28.46
CA ASN A 452 2.51 6.17 27.06
C ASN A 452 1.26 5.38 26.63
N PRO A 453 0.08 5.83 27.06
CA PRO A 453 -1.16 5.08 26.88
C PRO A 453 -1.53 4.82 25.44
N PHE A 454 -1.16 5.72 24.54
CA PHE A 454 -1.43 5.61 23.10
C PHE A 454 -0.31 4.91 22.33
N GLY A 455 0.79 4.53 22.97
CA GLY A 455 1.97 3.95 22.32
C GLY A 455 2.63 4.90 21.30
N TYR A 456 2.45 6.22 21.45
CA TYR A 456 3.04 7.19 20.53
C TYR A 456 4.55 7.03 20.42
N ALA A 457 5.11 7.05 19.23
CA ALA A 457 6.52 6.87 18.99
C ALA A 457 7.35 8.01 19.61
N ARG A 458 8.22 7.65 20.53
CA ARG A 458 9.21 8.56 21.13
C ARG A 458 10.55 8.38 20.45
N GLN A 459 11.37 9.44 20.44
CA GLN A 459 12.73 9.37 19.91
C GLN A 459 13.73 10.13 20.78
N TYR A 460 15.01 9.80 20.63
CA TYR A 460 16.11 10.58 21.19
C TYR A 460 16.39 11.79 20.31
N PHE A 461 16.70 12.93 20.92
CA PHE A 461 17.13 14.16 20.25
C PHE A 461 18.14 14.91 21.13
N LYS A 462 18.80 15.92 20.59
CA LYS A 462 19.69 16.81 21.31
C LYS A 462 19.02 18.17 21.48
N PHE A 463 18.96 18.67 22.71
CA PHE A 463 18.42 19.99 23.00
C PHE A 463 19.29 20.66 24.07
N ASN A 464 19.71 21.91 23.83
CA ASN A 464 20.66 22.64 24.67
C ASN A 464 21.94 21.82 25.01
N GLY A 465 22.50 21.17 23.99
CA GLY A 465 23.70 20.35 24.08
C GLY A 465 23.54 19.00 24.79
N LYS A 466 22.36 18.63 25.27
CA LYS A 466 22.11 17.37 25.99
C LYS A 466 21.20 16.43 25.22
N VAL A 467 21.59 15.15 25.13
CA VAL A 467 20.76 14.08 24.60
C VAL A 467 19.65 13.73 25.59
N ARG A 468 18.41 13.77 25.14
CA ARG A 468 17.22 13.33 25.88
C ARG A 468 16.21 12.69 24.93
N ASP A 469 15.14 12.13 25.49
CA ASP A 469 14.04 11.56 24.73
C ASP A 469 12.76 12.37 24.92
N GLY A 470 11.84 12.31 23.98
CA GLY A 470 10.56 13.01 24.04
C GLY A 470 9.53 12.45 23.07
N PHE A 471 8.29 12.92 23.21
CA PHE A 471 7.19 12.58 22.31
C PHE A 471 7.30 13.34 20.99
N PHE A 472 7.53 14.64 21.06
CA PHE A 472 7.59 15.52 19.90
C PHE A 472 8.99 16.10 19.73
N ILE A 473 9.34 16.52 18.50
CA ILE A 473 10.59 17.22 18.26
C ILE A 473 10.60 18.55 19.00
N PRO A 474 11.74 18.97 19.52
CA PRO A 474 11.94 20.35 19.97
C PRO A 474 11.55 21.33 18.86
N HIS A 475 10.69 22.30 19.18
CA HIS A 475 10.33 23.35 18.26
C HIS A 475 11.55 24.16 17.85
N GLU A 476 12.43 24.46 18.81
CA GLU A 476 13.74 25.05 18.57
C GLU A 476 14.83 24.00 18.76
N ASN A 477 15.68 23.81 17.79
CA ASN A 477 16.79 22.87 17.84
C ASN A 477 18.00 23.41 17.08
N GLU A 478 19.14 22.74 17.15
CA GLU A 478 20.40 23.21 16.55
C GLU A 478 20.41 23.22 15.03
N THR A 479 19.34 22.73 14.37
CA THR A 479 19.18 22.76 12.91
C THR A 479 18.19 23.84 12.43
N GLY A 480 17.59 24.59 13.35
CA GLY A 480 16.54 25.55 13.12
C GLY A 480 15.30 25.23 13.96
N TRP A 481 14.13 25.42 13.42
CA TRP A 481 12.89 25.17 14.11
C TRP A 481 11.95 24.28 13.32
N TRP A 482 11.11 23.51 14.03
CA TRP A 482 10.07 22.68 13.46
C TRP A 482 8.76 22.82 14.26
N TRP A 483 7.69 23.23 13.58
CA TRP A 483 6.44 23.59 14.24
C TRP A 483 5.21 22.83 13.75
N GLN A 484 5.41 21.90 12.83
CA GLN A 484 4.33 21.09 12.23
C GLN A 484 4.12 19.81 13.00
N GLY A 485 2.93 19.20 12.82
CA GLY A 485 2.67 17.85 13.27
C GLY A 485 3.43 16.79 12.49
N GLU A 486 3.48 15.58 13.00
CA GLU A 486 4.49 14.55 12.68
C GLU A 486 3.88 13.24 12.17
N ASN A 487 2.70 13.26 11.53
CA ASN A 487 2.01 12.04 11.10
C ASN A 487 2.81 11.21 10.08
N ALA A 488 3.66 11.83 9.25
CA ALA A 488 4.59 11.11 8.38
C ALA A 488 5.61 10.30 9.17
N ARG A 489 6.18 10.87 10.25
CA ARG A 489 7.12 10.19 11.15
C ARG A 489 6.51 8.92 11.73
N LEU A 490 5.29 9.02 12.26
CA LEU A 490 4.58 7.88 12.84
C LEU A 490 4.40 6.75 11.83
N SER A 491 3.92 7.07 10.64
CA SER A 491 3.73 6.09 9.55
C SER A 491 5.06 5.51 9.06
N SER A 492 6.14 6.30 9.01
CA SER A 492 7.47 5.83 8.60
C SER A 492 8.07 4.84 9.60
N LEU A 493 7.89 5.10 10.92
CA LEU A 493 8.32 4.20 11.98
C LEU A 493 7.49 2.92 12.04
N ALA A 494 6.17 3.00 11.77
CA ALA A 494 5.32 1.81 11.61
C ALA A 494 5.82 0.94 10.44
N THR A 495 6.09 1.55 9.28
CA THR A 495 6.64 0.88 8.09
C THR A 495 7.97 0.19 8.41
N ALA A 496 8.92 0.92 9.00
CA ALA A 496 10.24 0.40 9.37
C ALA A 496 10.14 -0.79 10.35
N SER A 497 9.25 -0.67 11.35
CA SER A 497 9.03 -1.71 12.35
C SER A 497 8.44 -2.99 11.76
N LEU A 498 7.49 -2.87 10.83
CA LEU A 498 6.91 -4.03 10.14
C LEU A 498 7.91 -4.69 9.20
N LEU A 499 8.54 -3.93 8.32
CA LEU A 499 9.47 -4.48 7.32
C LEU A 499 10.73 -5.06 7.98
N GLY A 500 11.36 -4.29 8.85
CA GLY A 500 12.55 -4.74 9.57
C GLY A 500 12.23 -5.84 10.59
N GLY A 501 11.09 -5.72 11.28
CA GLY A 501 10.62 -6.69 12.26
C GLY A 501 10.44 -8.09 11.67
N ARG A 502 9.92 -8.20 10.45
CA ARG A 502 9.79 -9.48 9.74
C ARG A 502 11.13 -10.15 9.46
N LEU A 503 12.19 -9.39 9.29
CA LEU A 503 13.52 -9.94 9.06
C LEU A 503 14.18 -10.42 10.36
N VAL A 504 13.90 -9.79 11.49
CA VAL A 504 14.61 -10.06 12.77
C VAL A 504 13.74 -10.71 13.85
N TYR A 505 12.42 -10.62 13.74
CA TYR A 505 11.43 -11.20 14.65
C TYR A 505 10.19 -11.70 13.88
N PRO A 506 10.38 -12.63 12.91
CA PRO A 506 9.27 -13.15 12.12
C PRO A 506 8.29 -13.98 12.95
N GLU A 507 7.01 -13.86 12.66
CA GLU A 507 5.94 -14.74 13.15
C GLU A 507 5.05 -15.20 11.98
N ASN A 508 4.49 -16.42 12.10
CA ASN A 508 3.62 -16.99 11.06
C ASN A 508 2.14 -16.59 11.20
N SER A 509 1.84 -15.58 11.98
CA SER A 509 0.47 -15.13 12.26
C SER A 509 0.38 -13.60 12.31
N GLY A 510 -0.82 -13.08 12.26
CA GLY A 510 -1.08 -11.63 12.29
C GLY A 510 -0.41 -10.92 11.11
N TRP A 511 0.36 -9.88 11.40
CA TRP A 511 1.11 -9.11 10.40
C TRP A 511 2.52 -9.66 10.10
N GLY A 512 2.77 -10.93 10.41
CA GLY A 512 4.03 -11.60 10.11
C GLY A 512 5.21 -11.19 10.99
N VAL A 513 4.95 -10.55 12.12
CA VAL A 513 5.96 -9.99 13.03
C VAL A 513 5.54 -10.15 14.49
N ARG A 514 6.50 -10.17 15.41
CA ARG A 514 6.28 -10.27 16.87
C ARG A 514 5.20 -9.28 17.34
N LYS A 515 4.30 -9.73 18.22
CA LYS A 515 3.06 -9.01 18.62
C LYS A 515 3.28 -7.59 19.14
N ASP A 516 4.33 -7.34 19.89
CA ASP A 516 4.65 -6.01 20.42
C ASP A 516 5.08 -5.02 19.31
N ILE A 517 5.74 -5.52 18.25
CA ILE A 517 6.11 -4.73 17.07
C ILE A 517 4.85 -4.42 16.23
N ALA A 518 3.99 -5.43 16.04
CA ALA A 518 2.71 -5.22 15.36
C ALA A 518 1.85 -4.19 16.10
N LEU A 519 1.79 -4.27 17.44
CA LEU A 519 1.07 -3.32 18.27
C LEU A 519 1.67 -1.92 18.17
N TYR A 520 3.00 -1.79 18.23
CA TYR A 520 3.67 -0.50 18.06
C TYR A 520 3.30 0.14 16.71
N ALA A 521 3.34 -0.62 15.63
CA ALA A 521 2.97 -0.12 14.30
C ALA A 521 1.48 0.29 14.24
N GLU A 522 0.58 -0.55 14.77
CA GLU A 522 -0.86 -0.27 14.81
C GLU A 522 -1.17 1.02 15.58
N GLN A 523 -0.52 1.23 16.72
CA GLN A 523 -0.73 2.41 17.57
C GLN A 523 -0.36 3.71 16.84
N GLN A 524 0.69 3.71 16.00
CA GLN A 524 1.05 4.87 15.20
C GLN A 524 -0.04 5.19 14.17
N LEU A 525 -0.56 4.18 13.48
CA LEU A 525 -1.62 4.37 12.47
C LEU A 525 -2.95 4.75 13.14
N SER A 526 -3.30 4.11 14.23
CA SER A 526 -4.51 4.43 15.01
C SER A 526 -4.47 5.84 15.61
N TRP A 527 -3.29 6.35 16.00
CA TRP A 527 -3.14 7.75 16.40
C TRP A 527 -3.60 8.70 15.30
N ILE A 528 -3.18 8.47 14.07
CA ILE A 528 -3.57 9.28 12.90
C ILE A 528 -5.09 9.22 12.67
N LEU A 529 -5.71 8.08 12.95
CA LEU A 529 -7.09 7.79 12.63
C LEU A 529 -8.08 8.03 13.79
N GLY A 530 -7.61 8.65 14.90
CA GLY A 530 -8.51 9.09 15.98
C GLY A 530 -8.22 8.54 17.36
N SER A 531 -7.34 7.53 17.49
CA SER A 531 -6.87 7.05 18.80
C SER A 531 -5.77 7.97 19.33
N ASN A 532 -6.11 9.21 19.60
CA ASN A 532 -5.25 10.27 20.15
C ASN A 532 -6.03 11.09 21.18
N PRO A 533 -5.37 11.89 22.05
CA PRO A 533 -6.04 12.62 23.14
C PRO A 533 -7.13 13.61 22.69
N TYR A 534 -7.13 14.00 21.42
CA TYR A 534 -8.14 14.89 20.83
C TYR A 534 -9.28 14.11 20.16
N SER A 535 -9.20 12.77 20.07
CA SER A 535 -10.11 11.91 19.29
C SER A 535 -10.27 12.41 17.83
N MET A 536 -9.23 13.00 17.25
CA MET A 536 -9.26 13.62 15.93
C MET A 536 -8.74 12.65 14.87
N CYS A 537 -9.56 12.34 13.85
CA CYS A 537 -9.11 11.65 12.67
C CYS A 537 -8.39 12.65 11.73
N PHE A 538 -7.11 12.44 11.49
CA PHE A 538 -6.27 13.31 10.67
C PHE A 538 -6.33 12.96 9.17
N MET A 539 -6.94 11.84 8.80
CA MET A 539 -7.28 11.55 7.39
C MET A 539 -8.58 12.26 7.04
N TYR A 540 -8.50 13.28 6.20
CA TYR A 540 -9.65 14.12 5.84
C TYR A 540 -10.76 13.31 5.14
N GLY A 541 -11.99 13.59 5.51
CA GLY A 541 -13.18 12.93 4.97
C GLY A 541 -13.48 11.56 5.58
N PHE A 542 -12.79 11.19 6.68
CA PHE A 542 -13.01 9.96 7.43
C PHE A 542 -13.23 10.23 8.91
N GLY A 543 -13.96 9.32 9.58
CA GLY A 543 -14.28 9.44 10.99
C GLY A 543 -15.38 10.44 11.28
N GLU A 544 -15.92 10.40 12.50
CA GLU A 544 -16.97 11.33 12.95
C GLU A 544 -16.37 12.69 13.39
N LYS A 545 -15.18 12.66 13.99
CA LYS A 545 -14.42 13.86 14.36
C LYS A 545 -13.21 14.00 13.45
N ASN A 546 -13.32 14.90 12.50
CA ASN A 546 -12.35 15.08 11.43
C ASN A 546 -11.77 16.49 11.42
N VAL A 547 -10.57 16.67 10.88
CA VAL A 547 -9.92 17.97 10.72
C VAL A 547 -10.75 18.88 9.82
N PRO A 548 -10.74 20.22 10.04
CA PRO A 548 -11.44 21.15 9.17
C PRO A 548 -10.81 21.22 7.77
N TYR A 549 -11.61 21.69 6.82
CA TYR A 549 -11.16 21.96 5.45
C TYR A 549 -10.15 23.12 5.43
N MET A 550 -9.03 22.91 4.75
CA MET A 550 -8.06 23.96 4.45
C MET A 550 -8.09 24.28 2.95
N ALA A 551 -8.28 25.53 2.62
CA ALA A 551 -8.30 25.99 1.23
C ALA A 551 -6.88 26.08 0.66
N SER A 552 -6.76 25.91 -0.66
CA SER A 552 -5.53 26.21 -1.41
C SER A 552 -5.71 27.45 -2.26
N LEU A 553 -4.60 27.98 -2.73
CA LEU A 553 -4.59 29.14 -3.64
C LEU A 553 -5.08 28.81 -5.06
N PHE A 554 -4.99 27.51 -5.46
CA PHE A 554 -5.34 27.05 -6.82
C PHE A 554 -6.25 25.80 -6.84
N GLY A 555 -7.05 25.60 -5.81
CA GLY A 555 -7.99 24.50 -5.76
C GLY A 555 -7.40 23.15 -5.30
N HIS A 556 -6.15 23.12 -4.84
CA HIS A 556 -5.53 21.94 -4.22
C HIS A 556 -5.88 21.78 -2.74
N GLY A 557 -6.93 22.47 -2.24
CA GLY A 557 -7.36 22.42 -0.84
C GLY A 557 -7.61 21.00 -0.33
N SER A 558 -7.92 20.86 0.96
CA SER A 558 -8.10 19.56 1.61
C SER A 558 -8.94 18.59 0.77
N GLN A 559 -8.40 17.40 0.53
CA GLN A 559 -9.04 16.36 -0.25
C GLN A 559 -9.21 15.09 0.59
N LYS A 560 -10.30 14.36 0.35
CA LYS A 560 -10.55 13.08 1.02
C LYS A 560 -9.39 12.11 0.80
N GLY A 561 -8.90 11.51 1.89
CA GLY A 561 -7.75 10.59 1.85
C GLY A 561 -6.39 11.26 2.12
N GLY A 562 -6.29 12.58 2.01
CA GLY A 562 -5.12 13.32 2.45
C GLY A 562 -5.02 13.35 3.98
N ILE A 563 -3.81 13.28 4.50
CA ILE A 563 -3.54 13.27 5.94
C ILE A 563 -2.93 14.61 6.33
N SER A 564 -3.50 15.23 7.37
CA SER A 564 -3.02 16.52 7.89
C SER A 564 -1.81 16.36 8.80
N ASN A 565 -1.12 17.46 9.07
CA ASN A 565 0.08 17.52 9.89
C ASN A 565 -0.11 16.85 11.26
N GLY A 566 -1.19 17.15 11.98
CA GLY A 566 -1.54 16.47 13.23
C GLY A 566 -1.06 17.21 14.49
N VAL A 567 -0.83 16.47 15.57
CA VAL A 567 -0.50 16.99 16.90
C VAL A 567 0.96 17.42 17.00
N THR A 568 1.23 18.49 17.75
CA THR A 568 2.59 18.98 18.08
C THR A 568 2.86 18.95 19.58
N GLY A 569 4.07 19.21 19.99
CA GLY A 569 4.36 19.73 21.33
C GLY A 569 3.59 21.03 21.59
N LYS A 570 3.52 21.46 22.86
CA LYS A 570 2.77 22.65 23.24
C LYS A 570 3.37 23.89 22.60
N ASP A 571 2.52 24.67 21.96
CA ASP A 571 2.91 25.96 21.37
C ASP A 571 3.52 26.87 22.45
N GLY A 572 4.68 27.43 22.14
CA GLY A 572 5.48 28.21 23.10
C GLY A 572 6.47 27.43 23.94
N ASN A 573 6.48 26.07 23.90
CA ASN A 573 7.50 25.25 24.54
C ASN A 573 8.61 24.93 23.52
N PRO A 574 9.77 25.60 23.57
CA PRO A 574 10.80 25.40 22.53
C PRO A 574 11.36 23.99 22.51
N ASP A 575 11.25 23.29 23.63
CA ASP A 575 11.77 21.92 23.82
C ASP A 575 10.85 20.80 23.34
N GLY A 576 9.69 21.13 22.76
CA GLY A 576 8.70 20.16 22.26
C GLY A 576 7.90 19.47 23.36
N SER A 577 8.03 19.86 24.64
CA SER A 577 7.23 19.31 25.75
C SER A 577 5.76 19.74 25.66
N GLY A 578 4.89 19.00 26.37
CA GLY A 578 3.45 19.24 26.34
C GLY A 578 2.79 18.72 25.07
N ILE A 579 1.58 19.17 24.79
CA ILE A 579 0.79 18.72 23.63
C ILE A 579 -0.15 19.84 23.16
N ASP A 580 -0.25 20.04 21.85
CA ASP A 580 -1.18 20.99 21.21
C ASP A 580 -1.79 20.44 19.93
N PHE A 581 -3.03 20.81 19.69
CA PHE A 581 -3.73 20.70 18.40
C PHE A 581 -4.72 21.85 18.31
N LYS A 582 -4.58 22.71 17.30
CA LYS A 582 -5.40 23.92 17.13
C LYS A 582 -6.03 23.97 15.75
N THR A 583 -7.30 24.25 15.70
CA THR A 583 -8.08 24.49 14.46
C THR A 583 -8.34 25.97 14.22
N GLU A 584 -8.02 26.81 15.20
CA GLU A 584 -8.09 28.28 15.16
C GLU A 584 -6.80 28.81 15.80
N ALA A 585 -5.91 29.40 15.00
CA ALA A 585 -4.61 29.90 15.45
C ALA A 585 -4.17 31.17 14.72
N GLY A 586 -5.15 32.00 14.26
CA GLY A 586 -4.88 33.29 13.66
C GLY A 586 -4.07 33.24 12.36
N GLY A 587 -4.33 32.24 11.51
CA GLY A 587 -3.62 32.03 10.24
C GLY A 587 -2.47 31.02 10.33
N ASN A 588 -2.22 30.44 11.53
CA ASN A 588 -1.19 29.40 11.73
C ASN A 588 -1.77 27.98 11.88
N GLU A 589 -3.03 27.79 11.55
CA GLU A 589 -3.74 26.50 11.64
C GLU A 589 -3.11 25.43 10.77
N TRP A 590 -2.44 25.83 9.70
CA TRP A 590 -1.70 24.95 8.79
C TRP A 590 -0.72 24.02 9.52
N ARG A 591 -0.15 24.45 10.64
CA ARG A 591 0.77 23.66 11.47
C ARG A 591 0.16 22.31 11.92
N TRP A 592 -1.15 22.22 12.04
CA TRP A 592 -1.89 21.04 12.50
C TRP A 592 -2.86 20.49 11.44
N THR A 593 -3.44 21.35 10.60
CA THR A 593 -4.60 20.99 9.75
C THR A 593 -4.26 20.85 8.27
N GLU A 594 -3.11 21.32 7.83
CA GLU A 594 -2.66 21.21 6.45
C GLU A 594 -2.33 19.78 6.08
N GLN A 595 -2.84 19.33 4.93
CA GLN A 595 -2.44 18.06 4.34
C GLN A 595 -1.12 18.24 3.63
N TRP A 596 -0.17 17.37 3.94
CA TRP A 596 1.17 17.38 3.37
C TRP A 596 1.45 16.03 2.68
N ILE A 597 1.93 16.06 1.43
CA ILE A 597 2.05 14.86 0.59
C ILE A 597 2.86 13.72 1.23
N PRO A 598 3.94 13.92 2.02
CA PRO A 598 4.65 12.84 2.69
C PRO A 598 3.82 12.06 3.71
N HIS A 599 2.79 12.65 4.33
CA HIS A 599 1.96 11.94 5.30
C HIS A 599 1.20 10.78 4.66
N ALA A 600 0.55 11.04 3.53
CA ALA A 600 -0.18 10.01 2.79
C ALA A 600 0.77 8.99 2.13
N ALA A 601 1.99 9.40 1.71
CA ALA A 601 2.99 8.50 1.14
C ALA A 601 3.49 7.49 2.17
N TRP A 602 3.85 7.93 3.37
CA TRP A 602 4.28 7.03 4.44
C TRP A 602 3.14 6.15 4.96
N PHE A 603 1.91 6.68 5.01
CA PHE A 603 0.75 5.86 5.36
C PHE A 603 0.49 4.76 4.30
N LEU A 604 0.61 5.09 3.01
CA LEU A 604 0.59 4.11 1.91
C LEU A 604 1.67 3.03 2.09
N GLN A 605 2.88 3.42 2.51
CA GLN A 605 3.95 2.46 2.78
C GLN A 605 3.64 1.54 3.97
N ALA A 606 3.05 2.06 5.03
CA ALA A 606 2.64 1.26 6.18
C ALA A 606 1.53 0.26 5.81
N LEU A 607 0.53 0.69 5.04
CA LEU A 607 -0.49 -0.21 4.48
C LEU A 607 0.14 -1.27 3.56
N THR A 608 1.03 -0.87 2.67
CA THR A 608 1.76 -1.81 1.80
C THR A 608 2.53 -2.84 2.64
N ALA A 609 3.20 -2.40 3.72
CA ALA A 609 3.89 -3.30 4.61
C ALA A 609 2.94 -4.26 5.33
N ILE A 610 1.76 -3.82 5.79
CA ILE A 610 0.74 -4.68 6.40
C ILE A 610 0.27 -5.72 5.39
N GLU A 611 -0.14 -5.29 4.21
CA GLU A 611 -0.83 -6.12 3.24
C GLU A 611 0.09 -7.09 2.47
N THR A 612 1.39 -6.83 2.42
CA THR A 612 2.35 -7.73 1.76
C THR A 612 2.32 -9.16 2.32
N VAL A 613 1.88 -9.38 3.57
CA VAL A 613 1.73 -10.74 4.14
C VAL A 613 0.43 -11.41 3.72
N ASN A 614 -0.57 -10.62 3.33
CA ASN A 614 -1.87 -11.09 2.85
C ASN A 614 -1.86 -11.29 1.33
N GLU A 615 -0.94 -10.65 0.63
CA GLU A 615 -0.70 -10.98 -0.76
C GLU A 615 -0.34 -12.46 -0.83
N PRO A 616 -1.06 -13.24 -1.63
CA PRO A 616 -0.60 -14.57 -1.93
C PRO A 616 0.84 -14.35 -2.37
N GLU A 617 1.81 -14.98 -1.66
CA GLU A 617 3.22 -14.80 -2.01
C GLU A 617 3.31 -14.73 -3.53
N ALA A 618 3.46 -13.55 -4.08
CA ALA A 618 4.11 -13.44 -5.37
C ALA A 618 5.46 -14.08 -5.07
N ILE A 619 5.55 -15.38 -5.35
CA ILE A 619 6.79 -16.12 -5.25
C ILE A 619 7.73 -15.43 -6.24
N VAL A 620 8.33 -14.34 -5.81
CA VAL A 620 9.65 -13.98 -6.25
C VAL A 620 10.62 -14.92 -5.53
N THR A 621 10.27 -16.19 -5.54
CA THR A 621 11.27 -17.22 -5.57
C THR A 621 11.82 -17.15 -6.99
N LYS A 622 13.04 -16.68 -7.11
CA LYS A 622 13.96 -17.13 -8.14
C LYS A 622 14.22 -18.65 -8.03
N GLU A 623 13.30 -19.42 -7.51
CA GLU A 623 13.26 -20.84 -7.77
C GLU A 623 12.74 -20.99 -9.19
N LYS A 624 13.64 -21.40 -10.07
CA LYS A 624 13.29 -21.79 -11.44
C LYS A 624 12.03 -22.66 -11.37
N PRO A 625 10.94 -22.30 -12.06
CA PRO A 625 9.72 -23.11 -11.99
C PRO A 625 10.08 -24.57 -12.31
N LEU A 626 9.47 -25.50 -11.61
CA LEU A 626 9.72 -26.95 -11.81
C LEU A 626 9.55 -27.34 -13.28
N PHE A 627 8.58 -26.70 -13.94
CA PHE A 627 8.33 -26.84 -15.39
C PHE A 627 7.51 -25.63 -15.88
N ARG A 628 7.36 -25.52 -17.20
CA ARG A 628 6.49 -24.51 -17.84
C ARG A 628 5.34 -25.20 -18.56
N VAL A 629 4.19 -24.55 -18.53
CA VAL A 629 2.96 -24.94 -19.25
C VAL A 629 2.62 -23.86 -20.25
N LEU A 630 2.25 -24.24 -21.46
CA LEU A 630 1.70 -23.34 -22.46
C LEU A 630 0.19 -23.49 -22.51
N ALA A 631 -0.58 -22.44 -22.32
CA ALA A 631 -2.02 -22.40 -22.55
C ALA A 631 -2.34 -21.68 -23.85
N LEU A 632 -2.85 -22.42 -24.83
CA LEU A 632 -3.34 -21.87 -26.09
C LEU A 632 -4.84 -21.61 -25.94
N ALA A 633 -5.20 -20.34 -25.71
CA ALA A 633 -6.56 -19.90 -25.39
C ALA A 633 -7.28 -19.34 -26.62
N GLU A 634 -8.56 -19.65 -26.75
CA GLU A 634 -9.39 -19.01 -27.77
C GLU A 634 -9.64 -17.54 -27.43
N ASN A 635 -9.44 -16.63 -28.37
CA ASN A 635 -9.68 -15.18 -28.24
C ASN A 635 -10.76 -14.70 -29.22
N GLY A 636 -11.65 -15.57 -29.65
CA GLY A 636 -12.79 -15.29 -30.51
C GLY A 636 -13.93 -16.25 -30.27
N GLY A 637 -15.11 -15.96 -30.78
CA GLY A 637 -16.26 -16.85 -30.69
C GLY A 637 -16.92 -16.93 -29.31
N HIS A 638 -17.55 -18.06 -29.02
CA HIS A 638 -18.46 -18.25 -27.90
C HIS A 638 -17.74 -18.66 -26.57
N HIS A 639 -16.45 -19.06 -26.63
CA HIS A 639 -15.74 -19.64 -25.49
C HIS A 639 -14.92 -18.61 -24.65
N ILE A 640 -14.89 -17.34 -25.06
CA ILE A 640 -14.13 -16.26 -24.39
C ILE A 640 -14.49 -16.14 -22.91
N ALA A 641 -15.78 -16.33 -22.57
CA ALA A 641 -16.24 -16.23 -21.18
C ALA A 641 -15.60 -17.30 -20.30
N PHE A 642 -15.50 -18.54 -20.79
CA PHE A 642 -14.85 -19.65 -20.10
C PHE A 642 -13.34 -19.43 -19.99
N THR A 643 -12.65 -19.09 -21.07
CA THR A 643 -11.19 -18.90 -21.08
C THR A 643 -10.76 -17.77 -20.13
N LYS A 644 -11.54 -16.67 -20.12
CA LYS A 644 -11.32 -15.56 -19.15
C LYS A 644 -11.52 -15.98 -17.70
N ALA A 645 -12.54 -16.80 -17.41
CA ALA A 645 -12.81 -17.29 -16.06
C ALA A 645 -11.80 -18.37 -15.61
N ALA A 646 -11.33 -19.21 -16.52
CA ALA A 646 -10.36 -20.26 -16.22
C ALA A 646 -8.96 -19.73 -15.91
N ARG A 647 -8.55 -18.60 -16.50
CA ARG A 647 -7.19 -18.02 -16.36
C ARG A 647 -6.80 -17.77 -14.91
N PRO A 648 -7.54 -17.01 -14.05
CA PRO A 648 -7.18 -16.78 -12.66
C PRO A 648 -7.05 -18.07 -11.84
N TRP A 649 -7.92 -19.04 -12.08
CA TRP A 649 -7.86 -20.34 -11.43
C TRP A 649 -6.62 -21.15 -11.84
N LEU A 650 -6.26 -21.15 -13.12
CA LEU A 650 -5.05 -21.79 -13.63
C LEU A 650 -3.79 -21.13 -13.07
N ASP A 651 -3.77 -19.80 -12.96
CA ASP A 651 -2.65 -19.06 -12.36
C ASP A 651 -2.46 -19.39 -10.88
N GLU A 652 -3.56 -19.48 -10.12
CA GLU A 652 -3.53 -19.94 -8.73
C GLU A 652 -3.04 -21.38 -8.61
N PHE A 653 -3.52 -22.27 -9.50
CA PHE A 653 -3.10 -23.66 -9.53
C PHE A 653 -1.61 -23.80 -9.89
N ALA A 654 -1.13 -23.05 -10.87
CA ALA A 654 0.28 -23.00 -11.27
C ALA A 654 1.17 -22.57 -10.10
N LYS A 655 0.78 -21.53 -9.39
CA LYS A 655 1.45 -21.03 -8.21
C LYS A 655 1.53 -22.07 -7.11
N LYS A 656 0.41 -22.70 -6.75
CA LYS A 656 0.35 -23.73 -5.71
C LYS A 656 1.24 -24.96 -6.00
N ASN A 657 1.45 -25.27 -7.28
CA ASN A 657 2.23 -26.43 -7.73
C ASN A 657 3.61 -26.06 -8.28
N ARG A 658 4.06 -24.79 -8.10
CA ARG A 658 5.41 -24.31 -8.42
C ARG A 658 5.78 -24.47 -9.90
N PHE A 659 4.85 -24.21 -10.83
CA PHE A 659 5.15 -24.15 -12.26
C PHE A 659 4.77 -22.80 -12.86
N ALA A 660 5.36 -22.46 -14.02
CA ALA A 660 4.99 -21.27 -14.78
C ALA A 660 3.96 -21.64 -15.85
N ILE A 661 3.00 -20.74 -16.10
CA ILE A 661 2.03 -20.88 -17.22
C ILE A 661 2.11 -19.63 -18.10
N ASP A 662 2.23 -19.86 -19.41
CA ASP A 662 2.22 -18.79 -20.42
C ASP A 662 0.98 -18.94 -21.29
N TYR A 663 0.37 -17.82 -21.65
CA TYR A 663 -0.84 -17.79 -22.48
C TYR A 663 -0.53 -17.21 -23.85
N ILE A 664 -1.02 -17.90 -24.89
CA ILE A 664 -1.04 -17.40 -26.26
C ILE A 664 -2.44 -17.55 -26.86
N GLU A 665 -2.79 -16.69 -27.81
CA GLU A 665 -4.12 -16.62 -28.40
C GLU A 665 -4.12 -16.95 -29.92
N ASN A 666 -2.97 -17.37 -30.43
CA ASN A 666 -2.80 -17.86 -31.80
C ASN A 666 -1.58 -18.77 -31.90
N THR A 667 -1.39 -19.42 -33.04
CA THR A 667 -0.33 -20.40 -33.28
C THR A 667 0.95 -19.83 -33.89
N ASP A 668 1.07 -18.51 -34.10
CA ASP A 668 2.14 -17.88 -34.87
C ASP A 668 3.53 -18.11 -34.29
N LYS A 669 3.62 -18.16 -32.96
CA LYS A 669 4.87 -18.40 -32.20
C LYS A 669 5.25 -19.87 -32.10
N ILE A 670 4.32 -20.79 -32.44
CA ILE A 670 4.54 -22.21 -32.21
C ILE A 670 5.49 -22.77 -33.26
N ASP A 671 6.65 -23.24 -32.81
CA ASP A 671 7.59 -24.05 -33.54
C ASP A 671 8.29 -25.04 -32.58
N GLU A 672 9.19 -25.86 -33.09
CA GLU A 672 9.90 -26.85 -32.28
C GLU A 672 10.72 -26.21 -31.15
N VAL A 673 11.40 -25.11 -31.40
CA VAL A 673 12.22 -24.40 -30.40
C VAL A 673 11.33 -23.78 -29.31
N PHE A 674 10.19 -23.22 -29.73
CA PHE A 674 9.22 -22.64 -28.78
C PHE A 674 8.58 -23.71 -27.89
N LEU A 675 8.10 -24.82 -28.46
CA LEU A 675 7.48 -25.91 -27.71
C LEU A 675 8.46 -26.64 -26.76
N LYS A 676 9.75 -26.67 -27.09
CA LYS A 676 10.79 -27.29 -26.24
C LYS A 676 10.87 -26.65 -24.82
N GLN A 677 10.37 -25.44 -24.67
CA GLN A 677 10.34 -24.74 -23.39
C GLN A 677 9.25 -25.22 -22.44
N TYR A 678 8.27 -25.96 -22.93
CA TYR A 678 7.07 -26.35 -22.19
C TYR A 678 6.99 -27.85 -21.97
N LYS A 679 6.63 -28.24 -20.73
CA LYS A 679 6.38 -29.64 -20.36
C LYS A 679 4.97 -30.10 -20.71
N VAL A 680 4.01 -29.18 -20.75
CA VAL A 680 2.60 -29.45 -21.10
C VAL A 680 2.06 -28.30 -21.95
N VAL A 681 1.27 -28.67 -22.97
CA VAL A 681 0.41 -27.75 -23.71
C VAL A 681 -1.03 -27.97 -23.28
N ILE A 682 -1.70 -26.93 -22.81
CA ILE A 682 -3.16 -26.91 -22.59
C ILE A 682 -3.78 -26.24 -23.80
N GLN A 683 -4.61 -26.99 -24.53
CA GLN A 683 -5.46 -26.43 -25.59
C GLN A 683 -6.77 -25.98 -24.93
N LEU A 684 -6.77 -24.72 -24.48
CA LEU A 684 -7.85 -24.11 -23.72
C LEU A 684 -8.89 -23.56 -24.68
N ASP A 685 -9.79 -24.44 -25.14
CA ASP A 685 -10.82 -24.22 -26.14
C ASP A 685 -10.34 -23.75 -27.53
N TYR A 686 -9.07 -23.82 -27.81
CA TYR A 686 -8.58 -23.44 -29.13
C TYR A 686 -8.90 -24.52 -30.18
N PRO A 687 -9.57 -24.20 -31.31
CA PRO A 687 -9.98 -25.20 -32.25
C PRO A 687 -8.79 -25.82 -33.00
N PRO A 688 -8.92 -27.07 -33.51
CA PRO A 688 -7.87 -27.77 -34.26
C PRO A 688 -7.76 -27.36 -35.73
N TYR A 689 -8.51 -26.37 -36.17
CA TYR A 689 -8.36 -25.79 -37.52
C TYR A 689 -7.67 -24.41 -37.46
N ALA A 690 -7.28 -23.83 -38.59
CA ALA A 690 -6.57 -22.54 -38.66
C ALA A 690 -5.18 -22.51 -37.99
N TRP A 691 -4.58 -23.66 -37.69
CA TRP A 691 -3.18 -23.72 -37.28
C TRP A 691 -2.26 -23.49 -38.48
N ASN A 692 -1.24 -22.68 -38.30
CA ASN A 692 -0.27 -22.52 -39.37
C ASN A 692 0.55 -23.79 -39.60
N PRO A 693 1.04 -24.08 -40.86
CA PRO A 693 1.73 -25.34 -41.16
C PRO A 693 2.98 -25.65 -40.30
N LYS A 694 3.69 -24.59 -39.86
CA LYS A 694 4.87 -24.73 -39.00
C LYS A 694 4.46 -25.23 -37.63
N ALA A 695 3.38 -24.66 -37.07
CA ALA A 695 2.82 -25.07 -35.78
C ALA A 695 2.26 -26.48 -35.83
N VAL A 696 1.54 -26.85 -36.87
CA VAL A 696 1.05 -28.23 -37.11
C VAL A 696 2.21 -29.22 -37.01
N LYS A 697 3.26 -29.04 -37.78
CA LYS A 697 4.41 -29.93 -37.82
C LYS A 697 5.13 -30.02 -36.47
N ALA A 698 5.32 -28.90 -35.78
CA ALA A 698 5.98 -28.85 -34.49
C ALA A 698 5.14 -29.56 -33.39
N PHE A 699 3.82 -29.40 -33.45
CA PHE A 699 2.92 -30.03 -32.47
C PHE A 699 2.79 -31.55 -32.71
N GLU A 700 2.69 -31.99 -33.93
CA GLU A 700 2.69 -33.43 -34.27
C GLU A 700 3.97 -34.12 -33.78
N ASP A 701 5.10 -33.49 -33.96
CA ASP A 701 6.40 -33.98 -33.51
C ASP A 701 6.50 -33.96 -31.98
N TYR A 702 5.96 -32.93 -31.33
CA TYR A 702 5.92 -32.78 -29.88
C TYR A 702 5.11 -33.91 -29.19
N ILE A 703 3.98 -34.29 -29.80
CA ILE A 703 3.09 -35.33 -29.28
C ILE A 703 3.63 -36.74 -29.63
N ASN A 704 4.01 -36.97 -30.88
CA ASN A 704 4.43 -38.31 -31.34
C ASN A 704 5.69 -38.78 -30.67
N ASN A 705 6.63 -37.88 -30.37
CA ASN A 705 7.95 -38.19 -29.81
C ASN A 705 8.03 -37.93 -28.27
N GLY A 706 6.90 -37.72 -27.59
CA GLY A 706 6.86 -37.55 -26.15
C GLY A 706 7.67 -36.36 -25.62
N LYS A 707 7.87 -35.30 -26.41
CA LYS A 707 8.65 -34.14 -26.04
C LYS A 707 8.01 -33.36 -24.90
N GLY A 708 6.68 -33.49 -24.72
CA GLY A 708 5.90 -32.99 -23.59
C GLY A 708 4.46 -33.53 -23.62
N GLY A 709 3.65 -33.19 -22.62
CA GLY A 709 2.27 -33.64 -22.51
C GLY A 709 1.24 -32.67 -23.07
N TRP A 710 0.00 -33.14 -23.15
CA TRP A 710 -1.11 -32.33 -23.66
C TRP A 710 -2.40 -32.53 -22.86
N VAL A 711 -3.14 -31.45 -22.64
CA VAL A 711 -4.50 -31.42 -22.10
C VAL A 711 -5.37 -30.60 -23.04
N GLY A 712 -6.38 -31.21 -23.66
CA GLY A 712 -7.32 -30.51 -24.53
C GLY A 712 -8.68 -30.38 -23.88
N LEU A 713 -9.31 -29.23 -24.04
CA LEU A 713 -10.65 -28.96 -23.54
C LEU A 713 -11.61 -28.71 -24.71
N HIS A 714 -12.84 -29.14 -24.55
CA HIS A 714 -14.04 -28.88 -25.35
C HIS A 714 -13.76 -28.66 -26.86
N HIS A 715 -13.54 -27.43 -27.28
CA HIS A 715 -13.36 -27.01 -28.68
C HIS A 715 -12.13 -27.64 -29.36
N ALA A 716 -11.23 -28.26 -28.60
CA ALA A 716 -10.11 -29.04 -29.14
C ALA A 716 -10.59 -30.25 -30.00
N THR A 717 -11.86 -30.67 -29.96
CA THR A 717 -12.42 -31.72 -30.80
C THR A 717 -13.40 -31.19 -31.88
N LEU A 718 -13.42 -29.89 -32.16
CA LEU A 718 -14.15 -29.38 -33.29
C LEU A 718 -13.41 -29.76 -34.61
N LEU A 719 -13.54 -31.02 -34.98
CA LEU A 719 -12.83 -31.70 -36.06
C LEU A 719 -13.70 -31.78 -37.33
N GLY A 720 -13.40 -30.98 -38.32
CA GLY A 720 -14.13 -30.90 -39.57
C GLY A 720 -13.47 -29.93 -40.53
N GLU A 721 -14.15 -29.55 -41.56
CA GLU A 721 -13.81 -28.44 -42.44
C GLU A 721 -14.63 -27.22 -41.98
N PHE A 722 -13.93 -26.21 -41.50
CA PHE A 722 -14.57 -24.98 -40.96
C PHE A 722 -13.86 -23.73 -41.54
N ASP A 723 -14.58 -22.72 -41.86
CA ASP A 723 -14.07 -21.40 -42.31
C ASP A 723 -13.09 -21.47 -43.49
N GLY A 724 -13.25 -22.48 -44.36
CA GLY A 724 -12.37 -22.71 -45.51
C GLY A 724 -11.09 -23.47 -45.19
N TYR A 725 -10.86 -23.89 -43.96
CA TYR A 725 -9.74 -24.73 -43.59
C TYR A 725 -10.06 -26.22 -43.71
N PRO A 726 -9.12 -27.05 -44.22
CA PRO A 726 -9.30 -28.49 -44.28
C PRO A 726 -9.23 -29.12 -42.88
N MET A 727 -9.90 -30.27 -42.71
CA MET A 727 -9.77 -31.05 -41.49
C MET A 727 -8.31 -31.50 -41.25
N TRP A 728 -7.82 -31.32 -40.01
CA TRP A 728 -6.51 -31.84 -39.63
C TRP A 728 -6.59 -33.36 -39.34
N ASN A 729 -6.36 -34.17 -40.34
CA ASN A 729 -6.51 -35.63 -40.30
C ASN A 729 -5.64 -36.32 -39.27
N TRP A 730 -4.42 -35.82 -38.99
CA TRP A 730 -3.58 -36.35 -37.94
C TRP A 730 -4.23 -36.12 -36.57
N PHE A 731 -4.76 -34.94 -36.32
CA PHE A 731 -5.42 -34.59 -35.07
C PHE A 731 -6.70 -35.40 -34.86
N SER A 732 -7.47 -35.67 -35.91
CA SER A 732 -8.63 -36.60 -35.87
C SER A 732 -8.19 -38.00 -35.40
N ARG A 733 -7.12 -38.56 -35.97
CA ARG A 733 -6.56 -39.85 -35.53
C ARG A 733 -6.08 -39.80 -34.07
N PHE A 734 -5.45 -38.70 -33.67
CA PHE A 734 -5.00 -38.48 -32.28
C PHE A 734 -6.18 -38.48 -31.31
N MET A 735 -7.34 -37.91 -31.70
CA MET A 735 -8.57 -37.88 -30.89
C MET A 735 -9.45 -39.15 -31.03
N GLY A 736 -8.98 -40.23 -31.64
CA GLY A 736 -9.72 -41.47 -31.77
C GLY A 736 -10.36 -41.70 -33.11
N ASN A 737 -9.93 -40.98 -34.15
CA ASN A 737 -10.42 -41.02 -35.51
C ASN A 737 -11.88 -40.57 -35.64
N ILE A 738 -12.22 -39.50 -34.94
CA ILE A 738 -13.56 -38.89 -34.92
C ILE A 738 -13.63 -37.64 -35.79
N ARG A 739 -14.87 -37.28 -36.11
CA ARG A 739 -15.23 -36.02 -36.76
C ARG A 739 -16.42 -35.43 -35.97
N PHE A 740 -16.43 -34.13 -35.78
CA PHE A 740 -17.58 -33.41 -35.24
C PHE A 740 -18.80 -33.63 -36.17
N ASP A 741 -19.94 -33.88 -35.59
CA ASP A 741 -21.18 -34.14 -36.30
C ASP A 741 -22.24 -33.09 -35.98
N ASN A 742 -22.58 -32.89 -34.71
CA ASN A 742 -23.60 -31.95 -34.28
C ASN A 742 -23.39 -31.56 -32.82
N TYR A 743 -24.23 -30.66 -32.30
CA TYR A 743 -24.22 -30.24 -30.90
C TYR A 743 -25.63 -29.92 -30.39
N ILE A 744 -25.81 -30.02 -29.08
CA ILE A 744 -27.02 -29.57 -28.40
C ILE A 744 -26.94 -28.06 -28.24
N ALA A 745 -27.75 -27.32 -29.00
CA ALA A 745 -27.67 -25.86 -29.11
C ALA A 745 -28.03 -25.13 -27.81
N ASP A 746 -28.94 -25.70 -27.00
CA ASP A 746 -29.27 -25.21 -25.68
C ASP A 746 -28.39 -25.94 -24.63
N PHE A 747 -27.73 -25.19 -23.75
CA PHE A 747 -26.93 -25.75 -22.68
C PHE A 747 -27.73 -26.74 -21.85
N ALA A 748 -27.24 -27.98 -21.74
CA ALA A 748 -27.88 -29.02 -20.98
C ALA A 748 -27.03 -29.49 -19.80
N SER A 749 -27.69 -29.76 -18.67
CA SER A 749 -27.02 -30.47 -17.59
C SER A 749 -26.97 -31.96 -17.88
N ALA A 750 -25.92 -32.63 -17.38
CA ALA A 750 -25.81 -34.10 -17.47
C ALA A 750 -24.94 -34.70 -16.35
N ASN A 751 -25.08 -35.99 -16.11
CA ASN A 751 -24.22 -36.74 -15.20
C ASN A 751 -23.06 -37.38 -15.96
N VAL A 752 -21.84 -37.11 -15.53
CA VAL A 752 -20.62 -37.78 -16.01
C VAL A 752 -20.31 -38.94 -15.11
N ARG A 753 -20.10 -40.13 -15.69
CA ARG A 753 -19.76 -41.39 -14.98
C ARG A 753 -18.30 -41.74 -15.24
N VAL A 754 -17.51 -41.96 -14.17
CA VAL A 754 -16.11 -42.38 -14.25
C VAL A 754 -16.06 -43.87 -14.51
N GLU A 755 -15.38 -44.27 -15.60
CA GLU A 755 -15.19 -45.69 -15.98
C GLU A 755 -13.89 -46.28 -15.38
N ASP A 756 -12.76 -45.56 -15.53
CA ASP A 756 -11.46 -46.00 -14.97
C ASP A 756 -11.09 -45.19 -13.72
N LYS A 757 -11.56 -45.67 -12.57
CA LYS A 757 -11.30 -45.04 -11.25
C LYS A 757 -9.84 -45.14 -10.78
N LEU A 758 -9.07 -46.10 -11.36
CA LEU A 758 -7.67 -46.31 -10.95
C LEU A 758 -6.68 -45.43 -11.71
N HIS A 759 -7.11 -44.83 -12.81
CA HIS A 759 -6.23 -43.95 -13.55
C HIS A 759 -5.87 -42.68 -12.74
N PRO A 760 -4.58 -42.25 -12.69
CA PRO A 760 -4.15 -41.09 -11.88
C PRO A 760 -4.95 -39.82 -12.12
N VAL A 761 -5.38 -39.56 -13.36
CA VAL A 761 -6.22 -38.44 -13.74
C VAL A 761 -7.57 -38.43 -12.98
N MET A 762 -8.12 -39.60 -12.63
CA MET A 762 -9.40 -39.72 -11.91
C MET A 762 -9.24 -39.75 -10.39
N LYS A 763 -8.03 -39.62 -9.85
CA LYS A 763 -7.77 -39.66 -8.41
C LYS A 763 -8.55 -38.58 -7.66
N GLY A 764 -9.46 -38.97 -6.77
CA GLY A 764 -10.29 -38.08 -5.96
C GLY A 764 -11.43 -37.38 -6.71
N VAL A 765 -11.71 -37.79 -7.95
CA VAL A 765 -12.93 -37.44 -8.69
C VAL A 765 -14.05 -38.37 -8.24
N SER A 766 -15.26 -37.84 -8.05
CA SER A 766 -16.43 -38.62 -7.64
C SER A 766 -16.79 -39.66 -8.73
N PRO A 767 -17.24 -40.86 -8.37
CA PRO A 767 -17.62 -41.93 -9.36
C PRO A 767 -18.66 -41.47 -10.39
N SER A 768 -19.50 -40.51 -10.00
CA SER A 768 -20.40 -39.78 -10.88
C SER A 768 -20.52 -38.33 -10.35
N PHE A 769 -20.53 -37.37 -11.26
CA PHE A 769 -20.72 -35.97 -10.92
C PHE A 769 -21.59 -35.27 -11.98
N LYS A 770 -22.38 -34.30 -11.54
CA LYS A 770 -23.25 -33.51 -12.40
C LYS A 770 -22.48 -32.34 -12.99
N VAL A 771 -22.66 -32.10 -14.27
CA VAL A 771 -22.28 -30.88 -14.98
C VAL A 771 -23.56 -30.07 -15.26
N ASP A 772 -23.66 -28.86 -14.76
CA ASP A 772 -24.94 -28.12 -14.74
C ASP A 772 -25.25 -27.40 -16.05
N LYS A 773 -24.25 -26.99 -16.79
CA LYS A 773 -24.42 -26.32 -18.07
C LYS A 773 -23.24 -26.65 -18.99
N GLU A 774 -23.48 -27.31 -20.07
CA GLU A 774 -22.47 -27.59 -21.09
C GLU A 774 -23.10 -27.68 -22.48
N GLU A 775 -22.31 -27.38 -23.50
CA GLU A 775 -22.66 -27.58 -24.89
C GLU A 775 -22.17 -28.98 -25.31
N TRP A 776 -23.10 -29.96 -25.43
CA TRP A 776 -22.73 -31.36 -25.71
C TRP A 776 -22.61 -31.59 -27.24
N TYR A 777 -21.37 -31.89 -27.71
CA TYR A 777 -21.12 -32.31 -29.09
C TYR A 777 -21.47 -33.77 -29.31
N THR A 778 -21.84 -34.10 -30.54
CA THR A 778 -21.85 -35.49 -31.02
C THR A 778 -20.77 -35.64 -32.09
N TYR A 779 -20.28 -36.85 -32.25
CA TYR A 779 -19.30 -37.20 -33.26
C TYR A 779 -19.89 -38.26 -34.19
N ASN A 780 -19.35 -38.36 -35.42
CA ASN A 780 -19.75 -39.35 -36.41
C ASN A 780 -19.63 -40.82 -35.91
N LYS A 781 -18.90 -41.04 -34.82
CA LYS A 781 -18.77 -42.33 -34.13
C LYS A 781 -18.10 -42.16 -32.76
N SER A 782 -18.26 -43.16 -31.87
CA SER A 782 -17.54 -43.17 -30.60
C SER A 782 -16.02 -43.35 -30.82
N PRO A 783 -15.15 -42.59 -30.10
CA PRO A 783 -13.70 -42.72 -30.17
C PRO A 783 -13.16 -44.02 -29.49
N ARG A 784 -13.97 -44.70 -28.71
CA ARG A 784 -13.64 -45.84 -27.80
C ARG A 784 -12.72 -46.89 -28.40
N LEU A 785 -12.90 -47.26 -29.67
CA LEU A 785 -12.06 -48.30 -30.31
C LEU A 785 -10.59 -47.84 -30.51
N ASN A 786 -10.34 -46.57 -30.43
CA ASN A 786 -9.03 -46.01 -30.75
C ASN A 786 -8.33 -45.30 -29.57
N VAL A 787 -9.06 -45.09 -28.48
CA VAL A 787 -8.59 -44.41 -27.27
C VAL A 787 -8.94 -45.19 -26.02
N LYS A 788 -8.34 -44.88 -24.92
CA LYS A 788 -8.71 -45.39 -23.60
C LYS A 788 -9.65 -44.37 -22.93
N VAL A 789 -10.91 -44.77 -22.74
CA VAL A 789 -11.94 -43.93 -22.12
C VAL A 789 -11.77 -43.95 -20.60
N LEU A 790 -11.85 -42.77 -19.97
CA LEU A 790 -11.78 -42.59 -18.52
C LEU A 790 -13.14 -42.23 -17.91
N ALA A 791 -13.98 -41.50 -18.68
CA ALA A 791 -15.35 -41.16 -18.27
C ALA A 791 -16.29 -41.02 -19.48
N ASN A 792 -17.56 -41.32 -19.24
CA ASN A 792 -18.64 -41.26 -20.20
C ASN A 792 -19.78 -40.37 -19.68
N VAL A 793 -20.52 -39.69 -20.54
CA VAL A 793 -21.74 -38.98 -20.13
C VAL A 793 -22.94 -39.92 -20.15
N ASP A 794 -23.80 -39.78 -19.16
CA ASP A 794 -25.11 -40.42 -19.18
C ASP A 794 -26.13 -39.58 -19.94
N GLU A 795 -26.30 -39.90 -21.22
CA GLU A 795 -27.22 -39.17 -22.10
C GLU A 795 -28.69 -39.23 -21.69
N SER A 796 -29.06 -40.21 -20.82
CA SER A 796 -30.40 -40.26 -20.25
C SER A 796 -30.64 -39.18 -19.18
N SER A 797 -29.60 -38.58 -18.71
CA SER A 797 -29.62 -37.50 -17.66
C SER A 797 -29.63 -36.09 -18.24
N TYR A 798 -29.65 -35.90 -19.56
CA TYR A 798 -29.72 -34.58 -20.16
C TYR A 798 -30.96 -33.80 -19.69
N GLN A 799 -30.76 -32.56 -19.26
CA GLN A 799 -31.81 -31.64 -18.90
C GLN A 799 -31.49 -30.24 -19.44
N PRO A 800 -32.27 -29.73 -20.43
CA PRO A 800 -33.41 -30.38 -21.08
C PRO A 800 -33.00 -31.65 -21.85
N ASP A 801 -33.95 -32.60 -22.04
CA ASP A 801 -33.70 -33.84 -22.82
C ASP A 801 -33.42 -33.48 -24.28
N SER A 802 -32.54 -34.25 -24.88
CA SER A 802 -32.15 -34.05 -26.29
C SER A 802 -32.33 -35.35 -27.09
N LYS A 803 -32.71 -35.17 -28.36
CA LYS A 803 -32.74 -36.25 -29.35
C LYS A 803 -31.34 -36.56 -29.91
N LEU A 804 -30.40 -35.65 -29.76
CA LEU A 804 -29.00 -35.83 -30.18
C LEU A 804 -28.30 -36.71 -29.15
N LYS A 805 -28.12 -37.97 -29.45
CA LYS A 805 -27.49 -38.97 -28.57
C LYS A 805 -26.60 -39.90 -29.39
N MET A 806 -25.43 -40.23 -28.91
CA MET A 806 -24.48 -41.18 -29.47
C MET A 806 -24.68 -42.62 -29.00
N GLY A 807 -25.36 -42.79 -27.84
CA GLY A 807 -25.48 -44.06 -27.13
C GLY A 807 -24.26 -44.37 -26.30
N ASP A 808 -23.09 -44.54 -26.89
CA ASP A 808 -21.79 -44.55 -26.24
C ASP A 808 -21.09 -43.21 -26.45
N HIS A 809 -20.99 -42.41 -25.37
CA HIS A 809 -20.56 -41.01 -25.45
C HIS A 809 -19.40 -40.69 -24.48
N PRO A 810 -18.16 -41.11 -24.83
CA PRO A 810 -16.97 -40.75 -24.04
C PRO A 810 -16.78 -39.23 -23.97
N VAL A 811 -16.48 -38.77 -22.77
CA VAL A 811 -16.27 -37.34 -22.48
C VAL A 811 -14.90 -37.04 -21.83
N VAL A 812 -14.18 -38.08 -21.36
CA VAL A 812 -12.80 -37.98 -20.95
C VAL A 812 -12.04 -39.21 -21.45
N TRP A 813 -10.93 -38.98 -22.16
CA TRP A 813 -10.12 -40.11 -22.65
C TRP A 813 -8.65 -39.71 -22.82
N ILE A 814 -7.80 -40.73 -22.98
CA ILE A 814 -6.38 -40.63 -23.36
C ILE A 814 -6.12 -41.45 -24.62
N ASN A 815 -5.17 -41.02 -25.43
CA ASN A 815 -4.68 -41.83 -26.53
C ASN A 815 -3.34 -42.51 -26.13
N PRO A 816 -3.32 -43.84 -25.87
CA PRO A 816 -2.11 -44.53 -25.47
C PRO A 816 -1.19 -44.90 -26.65
N LYS A 817 -1.56 -44.55 -27.91
CA LYS A 817 -0.84 -44.91 -29.15
C LYS A 817 0.23 -43.87 -29.51
N VAL A 818 0.37 -42.77 -28.73
CA VAL A 818 1.43 -41.77 -28.88
C VAL A 818 2.29 -41.73 -27.64
N GLU A 819 3.54 -41.26 -27.77
CA GLU A 819 4.50 -41.22 -26.63
C GLU A 819 4.15 -40.18 -25.58
N ALA A 820 3.54 -39.06 -26.00
CA ALA A 820 3.15 -37.98 -25.09
C ALA A 820 1.98 -38.41 -24.17
N ARG A 821 2.09 -38.14 -22.87
CA ARG A 821 0.92 -38.22 -21.98
C ARG A 821 -0.10 -37.16 -22.41
N ASN A 822 -1.32 -37.61 -22.67
CA ASN A 822 -2.35 -36.74 -23.23
C ASN A 822 -3.70 -37.01 -22.59
N VAL A 823 -4.50 -35.98 -22.34
CA VAL A 823 -5.87 -36.11 -21.83
C VAL A 823 -6.77 -35.13 -22.62
N TYR A 824 -7.87 -35.66 -23.14
CA TYR A 824 -8.96 -34.81 -23.58
C TYR A 824 -10.08 -34.80 -22.54
N ILE A 825 -10.62 -33.63 -22.24
CA ILE A 825 -11.74 -33.36 -21.34
C ILE A 825 -12.78 -32.56 -22.10
N PHE A 826 -13.91 -33.19 -22.32
CA PHE A 826 -14.99 -32.63 -23.15
C PHE A 826 -15.51 -31.30 -22.59
N MET A 827 -15.71 -31.23 -21.26
CA MET A 827 -16.31 -30.06 -20.61
C MET A 827 -15.34 -28.89 -20.59
N GLY A 828 -15.75 -27.76 -21.18
CA GLY A 828 -14.91 -26.54 -21.31
C GLY A 828 -15.63 -25.31 -21.81
N HIS A 829 -16.94 -25.32 -22.01
CA HIS A 829 -17.67 -24.18 -22.57
C HIS A 829 -18.16 -23.20 -21.49
N SER A 830 -18.75 -23.72 -20.41
CA SER A 830 -19.39 -22.88 -19.39
C SER A 830 -18.41 -22.40 -18.30
N PRO A 831 -18.39 -21.09 -17.97
CA PRO A 831 -17.68 -20.58 -16.79
C PRO A 831 -18.12 -21.24 -15.47
N ASP A 832 -19.35 -21.78 -15.39
CA ASP A 832 -19.90 -22.43 -14.20
C ASP A 832 -19.13 -23.71 -13.82
N LEU A 833 -18.36 -24.29 -14.75
CA LEU A 833 -17.45 -25.42 -14.48
C LEU A 833 -16.42 -25.09 -13.40
N LEU A 834 -16.03 -23.84 -13.24
CA LEU A 834 -15.11 -23.40 -12.19
C LEU A 834 -15.71 -23.46 -10.78
N LEU A 835 -17.03 -23.64 -10.66
CA LEU A 835 -17.71 -23.93 -9.39
C LEU A 835 -17.72 -25.45 -9.10
N ASN A 836 -17.49 -26.29 -10.11
CA ASN A 836 -17.53 -27.73 -10.00
C ASN A 836 -16.21 -28.31 -9.44
N LYS A 837 -16.26 -28.85 -8.24
CA LYS A 837 -15.07 -29.39 -7.56
C LYS A 837 -14.46 -30.62 -8.25
N ASP A 838 -15.29 -31.47 -8.84
CA ASP A 838 -14.86 -32.69 -9.51
C ASP A 838 -14.21 -32.36 -10.86
N TRP A 839 -14.77 -31.42 -11.62
CA TRP A 839 -14.16 -30.91 -12.83
C TRP A 839 -12.79 -30.22 -12.55
N LYS A 840 -12.71 -29.36 -11.55
CA LYS A 840 -11.43 -28.73 -11.16
C LYS A 840 -10.39 -29.78 -10.74
N ARG A 841 -10.80 -30.82 -10.02
CA ARG A 841 -9.93 -31.94 -9.64
C ARG A 841 -9.42 -32.68 -10.86
N LEU A 842 -10.31 -33.00 -11.79
CA LEU A 842 -10.01 -33.68 -13.05
C LEU A 842 -8.96 -32.92 -13.87
N VAL A 843 -9.18 -31.63 -14.13
CA VAL A 843 -8.25 -30.79 -14.90
C VAL A 843 -6.91 -30.64 -14.18
N SER A 844 -6.92 -30.41 -12.86
CA SER A 844 -5.70 -30.33 -12.05
C SER A 844 -4.86 -31.61 -12.13
N ASN A 845 -5.50 -32.77 -11.96
CA ASN A 845 -4.81 -34.06 -12.08
C ASN A 845 -4.25 -34.28 -13.49
N SER A 846 -5.01 -33.88 -14.52
CA SER A 846 -4.62 -34.03 -15.94
C SER A 846 -3.36 -33.23 -16.25
N ILE A 847 -3.29 -31.97 -15.80
CA ILE A 847 -2.10 -31.12 -15.99
C ILE A 847 -0.88 -31.74 -15.33
N ILE A 848 -0.97 -32.14 -14.06
CA ILE A 848 0.16 -32.74 -13.35
C ILE A 848 0.56 -34.09 -13.95
N TRP A 849 -0.38 -34.94 -14.27
CA TRP A 849 -0.07 -36.26 -14.87
C TRP A 849 0.59 -36.09 -16.25
N ALA A 850 0.15 -35.12 -17.06
CA ALA A 850 0.72 -34.85 -18.37
C ALA A 850 2.19 -34.41 -18.33
N THR A 851 2.70 -33.89 -17.21
CA THR A 851 4.13 -33.54 -17.07
C THR A 851 5.06 -34.75 -17.03
N GLY A 852 4.53 -35.96 -16.82
CA GLY A 852 5.35 -37.15 -16.56
C GLY A 852 5.83 -37.22 -15.11
N GLN A 853 5.51 -36.28 -14.24
CA GLN A 853 5.80 -36.27 -12.82
C GLN A 853 4.61 -36.86 -12.05
N GLY A 854 4.85 -37.77 -11.16
CA GLY A 854 3.83 -38.45 -10.35
C GLY A 854 3.32 -39.78 -10.98
N ASN A 855 3.66 -40.86 -10.35
CA ASN A 855 3.05 -42.17 -10.55
C ASN A 855 1.69 -42.24 -9.85
#